data_5f5da214e9d2812853885a6ec7721b71
#
_entry.id   5f5da214e9d2812853885a6ec7721b71
#
_cell.length_a   1.000
_cell.length_b   1.000
_cell.length_c   1.000
_cell.angle_alpha   90.00
_cell.angle_beta   90.00
_cell.angle_gamma   90.00
#
_symmetry.space_group_name_H-M   'P 1'
#
loop_
_entity.id
_entity.type
_entity.pdbx_description
1 polymer ?
#
loop_
_entity_poly.entity_id
_entity_poly.type
_entity_poly.pdbx_seq_one_letter_code
_entity_poly.pdbx_strand_id
1 'polypeptide(L)'
;MSRIGSPAGVEPSLNGGDFPAPIPWLVSAGKVRPLDGAEVSRQAETGQPKLIQIRKAPPAPTTLDRAAMTMPNRPLAVRAVNATLASAAVVNSGGPSAPIAPARPKPKKAGPKRPGSGLPARKVIRILVWVRRASQVGFVTLFLYFLAHTAFRGTFTATAGEPVRLPLPVEGFLLADPFVGAITLLSTHTLYRGLAWSLAVLGLTLVFGRVFCGWICPFGTLHHFFGWIFPSRYLRGNKRVEANKTHWWQAGKYYLMWGFIGAAAVGSAIGGLLDPICVAVRTIGLGVIPALQYMGVRSATLLASSNLRPLQNATDSAQDFLSSTVWTANQGYFHQTWLIVFFLLGVLFMNRFIPRFWCRALCPLGAFLGVFSRFSLFGMEKDHAACTDCNLCLVGCQGADSPQGGVKHRQDECHMCLNCENACPEDVIKFRFLPKRTSTISKPDLQRRTLVAATAAGAVCIPGMRIGNWPDKAYSEKVIRPPGAVEERAFLERCIRCAECMKVCPNNALHPAFFEAGIEGLWTPILIPRIGYCEFSCVLCGQVCPTGAIQKITEKQKMGVGQKPISVGTAMYDQGRCLPWAMATPCIVCEEFCPTSPKAIWPEAVEVPKRDSKYQKEGEQAAMLTVKVQRPHVDPGLCVGCGACEKVCPIVDKPAVYVTNAGETRSKTNVILLENTAYDQS
;
A
#
# COMPACT_ATOMS: atom_id res chain seq x y z
N MET A 1 2.78 -31.19 -54.33
CA MET A 1 3.42 -30.63 -55.51
C MET A 1 3.58 -29.17 -55.23
N SER A 2 4.70 -28.54 -55.13
CA SER A 2 6.06 -28.71 -55.61
C SER A 2 7.03 -28.06 -54.63
N ARG A 3 8.19 -28.68 -54.42
CA ARG A 3 9.37 -28.18 -53.71
C ARG A 3 10.05 -27.07 -54.50
N ILE A 4 10.62 -26.07 -53.79
CA ILE A 4 11.83 -25.28 -54.12
C ILE A 4 12.24 -24.69 -52.76
N GLY A 5 13.36 -24.93 -52.14
CA GLY A 5 14.74 -24.91 -52.58
C GLY A 5 15.45 -23.95 -51.64
N SER A 6 16.17 -24.49 -50.63
CA SER A 6 17.03 -23.75 -49.69
C SER A 6 18.33 -23.36 -50.40
N PRO A 7 18.96 -22.21 -50.13
CA PRO A 7 20.40 -22.11 -50.26
C PRO A 7 21.09 -21.88 -48.90
N ALA A 8 22.25 -22.52 -48.87
CA ALA A 8 23.19 -22.67 -47.78
C ALA A 8 23.87 -21.39 -47.30
N GLY A 9 24.15 -21.35 -45.99
CA GLY A 9 25.39 -21.09 -45.32
C GLY A 9 26.17 -19.79 -45.62
N VAL A 10 26.16 -18.88 -44.64
CA VAL A 10 27.37 -18.13 -44.28
C VAL A 10 27.32 -17.95 -42.74
N GLU A 11 28.19 -18.65 -42.06
CA GLU A 11 28.54 -18.33 -40.67
C GLU A 11 29.47 -17.12 -40.65
N PRO A 12 29.24 -16.10 -39.79
CA PRO A 12 30.30 -15.23 -39.37
C PRO A 12 30.80 -15.64 -37.98
N SER A 13 32.07 -16.00 -37.94
CA SER A 13 32.87 -16.17 -36.73
C SER A 13 32.79 -14.93 -35.85
N LEU A 14 32.24 -15.08 -34.66
CA LEU A 14 32.28 -14.06 -33.59
C LEU A 14 33.55 -14.27 -32.78
N ASN A 15 34.52 -13.36 -32.98
CA ASN A 15 35.64 -13.17 -32.08
C ASN A 15 35.12 -12.67 -30.74
N GLY A 16 35.52 -13.34 -29.67
CA GLY A 16 35.22 -12.98 -28.29
C GLY A 16 35.83 -11.61 -27.94
N GLY A 17 34.94 -10.70 -27.59
CA GLY A 17 35.28 -9.47 -26.87
C GLY A 17 34.70 -9.57 -25.48
N ASP A 18 35.58 -9.63 -24.49
CA ASP A 18 35.24 -9.68 -23.06
C ASP A 18 34.39 -8.49 -22.66
N PHE A 19 33.13 -8.75 -22.32
CA PHE A 19 32.32 -7.79 -21.54
C PHE A 19 32.72 -7.93 -20.07
N PRO A 20 33.08 -6.84 -19.38
CA PRO A 20 33.32 -6.90 -17.95
C PRO A 20 32.02 -7.23 -17.20
N ALA A 21 32.11 -8.24 -16.34
CA ALA A 21 31.04 -8.67 -15.47
C ALA A 21 30.55 -7.51 -14.56
N PRO A 22 29.26 -7.48 -14.19
CA PRO A 22 28.73 -6.48 -13.27
C PRO A 22 29.40 -6.63 -11.91
N ILE A 23 29.96 -5.53 -11.39
CA ILE A 23 30.62 -5.46 -10.09
C ILE A 23 29.58 -5.73 -9.00
N PRO A 24 29.72 -6.78 -8.20
CA PRO A 24 28.84 -6.99 -7.06
C PRO A 24 29.16 -6.01 -5.94
N TRP A 25 28.20 -5.17 -5.56
CA TRP A 25 28.28 -4.32 -4.39
C TRP A 25 28.20 -5.18 -3.11
N LEU A 26 29.35 -5.60 -2.60
CA LEU A 26 29.51 -6.16 -1.28
C LEU A 26 29.54 -5.03 -0.25
N VAL A 27 28.40 -4.71 0.34
CA VAL A 27 28.35 -4.00 1.62
C VAL A 27 28.48 -5.08 2.70
N SER A 28 29.69 -5.39 3.12
CA SER A 28 29.94 -6.17 4.33
C SER A 28 29.78 -5.24 5.53
N ALA A 29 28.77 -5.50 6.38
CA ALA A 29 28.69 -4.94 7.72
C ALA A 29 29.79 -5.56 8.61
N GLY A 30 31.05 -5.11 8.43
CA GLY A 30 32.18 -5.46 9.27
C GLY A 30 32.28 -4.47 10.43
N LYS A 31 32.23 -4.97 11.66
CA LYS A 31 32.57 -4.22 12.87
C LYS A 31 33.97 -3.64 12.73
N VAL A 32 34.08 -2.32 12.71
CA VAL A 32 35.37 -1.61 12.77
C VAL A 32 35.89 -1.76 14.21
N ARG A 33 36.99 -2.50 14.39
CA ARG A 33 37.75 -2.47 15.65
C ARG A 33 38.61 -1.20 15.65
N PRO A 34 38.75 -0.51 16.80
CA PRO A 34 39.70 0.58 16.91
C PRO A 34 41.13 0.00 16.92
N LEU A 35 41.99 0.59 16.07
CA LEU A 35 43.43 0.25 16.06
C LEU A 35 44.13 1.03 17.18
N ASP A 36 44.93 0.34 17.95
CA ASP A 36 45.77 0.95 18.98
C ASP A 36 46.92 1.73 18.37
N GLY A 37 47.35 2.82 19.06
CA GLY A 37 48.33 3.78 18.56
C GLY A 37 49.74 3.23 18.22
N ALA A 38 50.02 1.96 18.56
CA ALA A 38 51.28 1.28 18.23
C ALA A 38 51.34 0.68 16.83
N GLU A 39 50.18 0.46 16.17
CA GLU A 39 50.13 -0.06 14.78
C GLU A 39 50.29 1.03 13.71
N VAL A 40 50.00 2.28 14.02
CA VAL A 40 50.13 3.40 13.11
C VAL A 40 51.59 3.71 12.80
N SER A 41 52.50 3.52 13.74
CA SER A 41 53.94 3.76 13.55
C SER A 41 54.64 2.72 12.68
N ARG A 42 54.13 1.49 12.58
CA ARG A 42 54.73 0.43 11.74
C ARG A 42 54.31 0.49 10.27
N GLN A 43 53.17 1.15 9.96
CA GLN A 43 52.71 1.27 8.57
C GLN A 43 53.39 2.44 7.81
N ALA A 44 54.05 3.35 8.48
CA ALA A 44 54.75 4.46 7.85
C ALA A 44 56.04 4.02 7.13
N GLU A 45 56.58 2.83 7.45
CA GLU A 45 57.80 2.32 6.84
C GLU A 45 57.61 1.43 5.61
N THR A 46 56.36 1.08 5.26
CA THR A 46 56.07 0.11 4.17
C THR A 46 55.43 0.69 2.91
N GLY A 47 55.36 2.01 2.75
CA GLY A 47 54.98 2.64 1.48
C GLY A 47 53.53 2.39 1.01
N GLN A 48 52.59 1.97 1.89
CA GLN A 48 51.19 1.76 1.57
C GLN A 48 50.35 3.05 1.71
N PRO A 49 49.27 3.25 0.94
CA PRO A 49 48.50 4.49 0.89
C PRO A 49 47.84 4.82 2.24
N LYS A 50 48.08 6.06 2.71
CA LYS A 50 47.48 6.62 3.93
C LYS A 50 45.96 6.64 3.86
N LEU A 51 45.31 5.93 4.76
CA LEU A 51 43.91 6.09 5.07
C LEU A 51 43.65 7.49 5.67
N ILE A 52 42.75 8.24 5.08
CA ILE A 52 42.35 9.58 5.55
C ILE A 52 41.64 9.41 6.90
N GLN A 53 42.24 9.88 7.97
CA GLN A 53 41.57 9.97 9.29
C GLN A 53 40.53 11.09 9.24
N ILE A 54 39.24 10.67 9.34
CA ILE A 54 38.16 11.61 9.65
C ILE A 54 38.32 12.00 11.12
N ARG A 55 38.69 13.25 11.39
CA ARG A 55 38.68 13.82 12.75
C ARG A 55 37.30 13.71 13.33
N LYS A 56 37.15 12.96 14.43
CA LYS A 56 35.93 12.97 15.24
C LYS A 56 35.70 14.38 15.77
N ALA A 57 34.49 14.89 15.59
CA ALA A 57 34.03 16.09 16.28
C ALA A 57 34.14 15.88 17.81
N PRO A 58 34.51 16.93 18.57
CA PRO A 58 34.60 16.82 20.01
C PRO A 58 33.23 16.46 20.62
N PRO A 59 33.18 15.67 21.68
CA PRO A 59 31.93 15.36 22.36
C PRO A 59 31.33 16.63 22.95
N ALA A 60 30.01 16.76 22.81
CA ALA A 60 29.26 17.84 23.43
C ALA A 60 29.44 17.83 24.95
N PRO A 61 29.53 19.01 25.63
CA PRO A 61 29.77 19.07 27.06
C PRO A 61 28.57 18.52 27.84
N THR A 62 28.80 17.46 28.59
CA THR A 62 27.91 16.90 29.59
C THR A 62 28.09 17.61 30.92
N THR A 63 27.59 18.82 31.07
CA THR A 63 27.29 19.39 32.40
C THR A 63 26.27 20.49 32.20
N LEU A 64 25.01 20.17 32.45
CA LEU A 64 23.99 21.14 32.77
C LEU A 64 24.13 21.46 34.26
N ASP A 65 24.85 22.52 34.57
CA ASP A 65 24.82 23.18 35.85
C ASP A 65 23.41 23.74 36.09
N ARG A 66 22.76 23.23 37.13
CA ARG A 66 21.55 23.74 37.68
C ARG A 66 21.84 25.13 38.32
N ALA A 67 21.72 26.17 37.53
CA ALA A 67 21.56 27.50 38.09
C ALA A 67 20.08 27.73 38.42
N ALA A 68 19.80 27.85 39.68
CA ALA A 68 18.52 28.16 40.25
C ALA A 68 18.03 29.53 39.75
N MET A 69 16.97 29.56 38.95
CA MET A 69 16.14 30.73 38.75
C MET A 69 14.87 30.52 39.58
N THR A 70 14.84 31.15 40.73
CA THR A 70 13.65 31.37 41.56
C THR A 70 12.68 32.25 40.80
N MET A 71 11.56 31.69 40.40
CA MET A 71 10.37 32.43 40.00
C MET A 71 9.33 32.39 41.14
N PRO A 72 8.61 33.48 41.43
CA PRO A 72 7.73 33.57 42.59
C PRO A 72 6.45 32.73 42.40
N ASN A 73 6.13 31.98 43.42
CA ASN A 73 4.90 31.23 43.61
C ASN A 73 3.66 32.13 43.46
N ARG A 74 2.82 31.82 42.47
CA ARG A 74 1.39 32.14 42.54
C ARG A 74 0.62 30.81 42.60
N PRO A 75 -0.22 30.58 43.61
CA PRO A 75 -1.02 29.37 43.71
C PRO A 75 -2.20 29.44 42.75
N LEU A 76 -2.23 28.55 41.74
CA LEU A 76 -3.44 28.23 40.99
C LEU A 76 -4.31 27.33 41.87
N ALA A 77 -5.42 27.91 42.35
CA ALA A 77 -6.46 27.20 43.06
C ALA A 77 -7.08 26.11 42.20
N VAL A 78 -6.73 24.86 42.45
CA VAL A 78 -7.46 23.69 41.96
C VAL A 78 -8.76 23.63 42.76
N ARG A 79 -9.88 24.05 42.16
CA ARG A 79 -11.22 23.77 42.67
C ARG A 79 -11.49 22.27 42.53
N ALA A 80 -11.29 21.55 43.62
CA ALA A 80 -11.88 20.25 43.80
C ALA A 80 -13.41 20.41 43.90
N VAL A 81 -14.12 19.90 42.89
CA VAL A 81 -15.58 19.75 42.98
C VAL A 81 -15.84 18.49 43.77
N ASN A 82 -16.00 18.63 45.08
CA ASN A 82 -16.58 17.62 45.94
C ASN A 82 -18.06 17.44 45.53
N ALA A 83 -18.38 16.31 44.88
CA ALA A 83 -19.75 15.86 44.72
C ALA A 83 -20.24 15.34 46.08
N THR A 84 -20.97 16.19 46.79
CA THR A 84 -21.73 15.83 47.97
C THR A 84 -22.87 14.87 47.58
N LEU A 85 -22.80 13.64 48.04
CA LEU A 85 -23.90 12.69 48.01
C LEU A 85 -25.00 13.20 48.94
N ALA A 86 -25.98 13.90 48.37
CA ALA A 86 -27.24 14.17 49.05
C ALA A 86 -28.15 12.94 48.86
N SER A 87 -28.39 12.23 49.95
CA SER A 87 -29.44 11.24 50.09
C SER A 87 -30.80 11.91 49.91
N ALA A 88 -31.40 11.76 48.73
CA ALA A 88 -32.81 12.11 48.52
C ALA A 88 -33.68 10.92 48.93
N ALA A 89 -34.44 11.15 49.97
CA ALA A 89 -35.49 10.24 50.40
C ALA A 89 -36.50 10.02 49.26
N VAL A 90 -36.69 8.78 48.88
CA VAL A 90 -37.72 8.36 47.92
C VAL A 90 -39.05 8.42 48.61
N VAL A 91 -39.84 9.43 48.27
CA VAL A 91 -41.28 9.48 48.61
C VAL A 91 -41.99 8.49 47.73
N ASN A 92 -42.53 7.43 48.35
CA ASN A 92 -43.38 6.43 47.74
C ASN A 92 -44.71 7.07 47.34
N SER A 93 -44.88 7.49 46.08
CA SER A 93 -46.20 7.76 45.51
C SER A 93 -46.66 6.50 44.77
N GLY A 94 -47.61 5.81 45.36
CA GLY A 94 -48.24 4.63 44.78
C GLY A 94 -49.00 4.96 43.49
N GLY A 95 -48.40 4.53 42.35
CA GLY A 95 -49.11 4.39 41.07
C GLY A 95 -49.51 2.92 40.87
N PRO A 96 -50.60 2.61 40.15
CA PRO A 96 -51.11 1.25 40.04
C PRO A 96 -50.10 0.33 39.40
N SER A 97 -49.76 -0.76 40.07
CA SER A 97 -48.92 -1.85 39.61
C SER A 97 -49.45 -2.42 38.30
N ALA A 98 -48.65 -2.29 37.24
CA ALA A 98 -48.89 -3.01 35.99
C ALA A 98 -48.98 -4.54 36.29
N PRO A 99 -49.86 -5.28 35.63
CA PRO A 99 -50.04 -6.69 35.90
C PRO A 99 -48.74 -7.44 35.63
N ILE A 100 -48.28 -8.17 36.65
CA ILE A 100 -47.11 -9.09 36.55
C ILE A 100 -47.46 -10.10 35.47
N ALA A 101 -46.74 -10.05 34.36
CA ALA A 101 -46.82 -11.04 33.31
C ALA A 101 -46.62 -12.44 33.94
N PRO A 102 -47.46 -13.44 33.62
CA PRO A 102 -47.38 -14.77 34.22
C PRO A 102 -45.98 -15.33 34.02
N ALA A 103 -45.36 -15.82 35.10
CA ALA A 103 -44.03 -16.44 35.10
C ALA A 103 -44.01 -17.51 33.99
N ARG A 104 -43.12 -17.36 33.02
CA ARG A 104 -42.92 -18.37 31.97
C ARG A 104 -42.75 -19.74 32.61
N PRO A 105 -43.48 -20.75 32.17
CA PRO A 105 -43.31 -22.11 32.67
C PRO A 105 -41.83 -22.49 32.48
N LYS A 106 -41.16 -22.95 33.54
CA LYS A 106 -39.77 -23.44 33.48
C LYS A 106 -39.71 -24.47 32.36
N PRO A 107 -38.78 -24.31 31.37
CA PRO A 107 -38.68 -25.25 30.28
C PRO A 107 -38.49 -26.65 30.89
N LYS A 108 -39.37 -27.59 30.56
CA LYS A 108 -39.16 -29.01 30.87
C LYS A 108 -37.77 -29.35 30.34
N LYS A 109 -36.87 -29.82 31.20
CA LYS A 109 -35.57 -30.37 30.79
C LYS A 109 -35.87 -31.55 29.87
N ALA A 110 -36.10 -31.28 28.60
CA ALA A 110 -36.02 -32.28 27.57
C ALA A 110 -34.55 -32.71 27.53
N GLY A 111 -34.31 -33.95 27.95
CA GLY A 111 -32.97 -34.52 27.81
C GLY A 111 -32.52 -34.39 26.36
N PRO A 112 -31.21 -34.37 26.09
CA PRO A 112 -30.68 -34.13 24.76
C PRO A 112 -31.34 -35.12 23.80
N LYS A 113 -32.28 -34.63 22.98
CA LYS A 113 -32.85 -35.43 21.89
C LYS A 113 -31.64 -35.77 21.00
N ARG A 114 -31.32 -37.07 20.96
CA ARG A 114 -30.39 -37.59 19.95
C ARG A 114 -30.79 -37.00 18.60
N PRO A 115 -29.84 -36.51 17.78
CA PRO A 115 -30.18 -35.90 16.52
C PRO A 115 -31.05 -36.82 15.70
N GLY A 116 -32.35 -36.52 15.69
CA GLY A 116 -33.31 -37.25 14.87
C GLY A 116 -32.92 -37.08 13.40
N SER A 117 -33.14 -38.09 12.66
CA SER A 117 -32.84 -38.41 11.26
C SER A 117 -33.15 -37.35 10.18
N GLY A 118 -32.90 -36.08 10.41
CA GLY A 118 -32.86 -35.03 9.36
C GLY A 118 -31.55 -35.06 8.57
N LEU A 119 -31.05 -36.23 8.22
CA LEU A 119 -29.77 -36.50 7.56
C LEU A 119 -29.53 -35.77 6.24
N PRO A 120 -30.48 -35.51 5.31
CA PRO A 120 -30.15 -34.87 4.04
C PRO A 120 -29.88 -33.37 4.19
N ALA A 121 -30.64 -32.61 4.98
CA ALA A 121 -30.46 -31.16 5.12
C ALA A 121 -29.13 -30.78 5.80
N ARG A 122 -28.73 -31.47 6.86
CA ARG A 122 -27.46 -31.25 7.55
C ARG A 122 -26.23 -31.58 6.67
N LYS A 123 -26.37 -32.59 5.77
CA LYS A 123 -25.29 -32.87 4.80
C LYS A 123 -25.09 -31.71 3.82
N VAL A 124 -26.20 -31.14 3.30
CA VAL A 124 -26.14 -29.99 2.36
C VAL A 124 -25.49 -28.79 3.01
N ILE A 125 -25.87 -28.40 4.23
CA ILE A 125 -25.27 -27.27 4.94
C ILE A 125 -23.76 -27.49 5.19
N ARG A 126 -23.36 -28.69 5.55
CA ARG A 126 -21.96 -29.05 5.74
C ARG A 126 -21.18 -28.91 4.42
N ILE A 127 -21.75 -29.37 3.31
CA ILE A 127 -21.18 -29.19 1.98
C ILE A 127 -21.04 -27.69 1.65
N LEU A 128 -22.08 -26.88 1.88
CA LEU A 128 -22.03 -25.44 1.62
C LEU A 128 -20.94 -24.73 2.45
N VAL A 129 -20.73 -25.12 3.70
CA VAL A 129 -19.63 -24.59 4.53
C VAL A 129 -18.27 -24.96 3.95
N TRP A 130 -18.12 -26.18 3.39
CA TRP A 130 -16.89 -26.58 2.70
C TRP A 130 -16.70 -25.84 1.36
N VAL A 131 -17.77 -25.71 0.57
CA VAL A 131 -17.76 -24.91 -0.68
C VAL A 131 -17.33 -23.47 -0.39
N ARG A 132 -17.85 -22.87 0.70
CA ARG A 132 -17.40 -21.54 1.13
C ARG A 132 -15.92 -21.51 1.45
N ARG A 133 -15.38 -22.51 2.17
CA ARG A 133 -13.95 -22.57 2.48
C ARG A 133 -13.12 -22.71 1.21
N ALA A 134 -13.54 -23.56 0.29
CA ALA A 134 -12.91 -23.72 -1.01
C ALA A 134 -12.95 -22.41 -1.82
N SER A 135 -14.09 -21.71 -1.83
CA SER A 135 -14.24 -20.38 -2.43
C SER A 135 -13.25 -19.37 -1.82
N GLN A 136 -13.13 -19.31 -0.50
CA GLN A 136 -12.19 -18.43 0.19
C GLN A 136 -10.74 -18.70 -0.22
N VAL A 137 -10.34 -19.98 -0.29
CA VAL A 137 -9.00 -20.37 -0.75
C VAL A 137 -8.82 -20.00 -2.21
N GLY A 138 -9.79 -20.32 -3.08
CA GLY A 138 -9.73 -20.01 -4.50
C GLY A 138 -9.59 -18.51 -4.78
N PHE A 139 -10.40 -17.67 -4.13
CA PHE A 139 -10.33 -16.21 -4.35
C PHE A 139 -9.08 -15.57 -3.75
N VAL A 140 -8.55 -16.06 -2.63
CA VAL A 140 -7.25 -15.60 -2.11
C VAL A 140 -6.12 -16.01 -3.03
N THR A 141 -6.14 -17.25 -3.52
CA THR A 141 -5.13 -17.72 -4.49
C THR A 141 -5.19 -16.90 -5.78
N LEU A 142 -6.40 -16.64 -6.30
CA LEU A 142 -6.59 -15.77 -7.47
C LEU A 142 -6.09 -14.34 -7.22
N PHE A 143 -6.38 -13.78 -6.05
CA PHE A 143 -5.88 -12.46 -5.66
C PHE A 143 -4.35 -12.42 -5.60
N LEU A 144 -3.72 -13.41 -4.94
CA LEU A 144 -2.26 -13.51 -4.87
C LEU A 144 -1.65 -13.77 -6.25
N TYR A 145 -2.32 -14.54 -7.10
CA TYR A 145 -1.92 -14.77 -8.47
C TYR A 145 -1.92 -13.47 -9.28
N PHE A 146 -2.99 -12.66 -9.23
CA PHE A 146 -3.02 -11.35 -9.88
C PHE A 146 -1.95 -10.43 -9.32
N LEU A 147 -1.80 -10.38 -8.00
CA LEU A 147 -0.79 -9.55 -7.36
C LEU A 147 0.65 -9.97 -7.73
N ALA A 148 0.93 -11.26 -7.88
CA ALA A 148 2.21 -11.77 -8.36
C ALA A 148 2.46 -11.40 -9.83
N HIS A 149 1.38 -11.36 -10.65
CA HIS A 149 1.45 -10.98 -12.06
C HIS A 149 1.35 -9.46 -12.30
N THR A 150 1.16 -8.66 -11.26
CA THR A 150 1.35 -7.20 -11.29
C THR A 150 2.85 -6.89 -11.29
N ALA A 151 3.57 -7.41 -12.27
CA ALA A 151 4.99 -7.21 -12.49
C ALA A 151 5.31 -7.49 -13.96
N PHE A 152 6.06 -6.60 -14.56
CA PHE A 152 6.54 -6.80 -15.93
C PHE A 152 7.79 -7.67 -15.89
N ARG A 153 7.80 -8.71 -16.73
CA ARG A 153 8.90 -9.69 -16.84
C ARG A 153 9.53 -9.72 -18.24
N GLY A 154 9.08 -8.84 -19.15
CA GLY A 154 9.63 -8.68 -20.48
C GLY A 154 10.84 -7.75 -20.53
N THR A 155 11.41 -7.59 -21.71
CA THR A 155 12.44 -6.60 -22.01
C THR A 155 11.81 -5.37 -22.65
N PHE A 156 12.34 -4.19 -22.33
CA PHE A 156 11.95 -2.90 -22.96
C PHE A 156 12.75 -2.63 -24.26
N THR A 157 13.43 -3.63 -24.78
CA THR A 157 14.07 -3.51 -26.10
C THR A 157 13.00 -3.17 -27.12
N ALA A 158 13.20 -2.08 -27.83
CA ALA A 158 12.32 -1.59 -28.87
C ALA A 158 12.30 -2.53 -30.07
N THR A 159 11.78 -3.73 -29.90
CA THR A 159 11.32 -4.57 -31.00
C THR A 159 10.05 -3.93 -31.51
N ALA A 160 10.19 -3.35 -32.66
CA ALA A 160 9.21 -2.56 -33.38
C ALA A 160 7.77 -3.08 -33.19
N GLY A 161 6.95 -2.33 -32.48
CA GLY A 161 5.51 -2.28 -32.70
C GLY A 161 4.59 -3.01 -31.73
N GLU A 162 5.04 -3.88 -30.84
CA GLU A 162 4.13 -4.47 -29.86
C GLU A 162 4.08 -3.63 -28.56
N PRO A 163 2.91 -3.08 -28.20
CA PRO A 163 2.79 -2.31 -26.97
C PRO A 163 3.03 -3.20 -25.75
N VAL A 164 3.87 -2.75 -24.84
CA VAL A 164 4.10 -3.41 -23.55
C VAL A 164 2.78 -3.44 -22.77
N ARG A 165 2.18 -4.62 -22.64
CA ARG A 165 0.90 -4.82 -21.94
C ARG A 165 1.03 -5.90 -20.89
N LEU A 166 0.28 -5.74 -19.80
CA LEU A 166 0.09 -6.81 -18.84
C LEU A 166 -0.91 -7.84 -19.44
N PRO A 167 -0.63 -9.14 -19.30
CA PRO A 167 -1.47 -10.20 -19.89
C PRO A 167 -2.82 -10.36 -19.17
N LEU A 168 -2.95 -9.85 -17.95
CA LEU A 168 -4.11 -10.08 -17.07
C LEU A 168 -4.64 -8.76 -16.49
N PRO A 169 -5.97 -8.67 -16.25
CA PRO A 169 -6.58 -7.54 -15.58
C PRO A 169 -6.34 -7.63 -14.06
N VAL A 170 -5.12 -7.32 -13.63
CA VAL A 170 -4.68 -7.43 -12.23
C VAL A 170 -5.49 -6.54 -11.28
N GLU A 171 -6.03 -5.45 -11.79
CA GLU A 171 -6.90 -4.52 -11.08
C GLU A 171 -8.33 -5.04 -10.82
N GLY A 172 -8.67 -6.27 -11.24
CA GLY A 172 -10.04 -6.81 -11.22
C GLY A 172 -10.74 -6.78 -9.86
N PHE A 173 -10.02 -7.06 -8.77
CA PHE A 173 -10.57 -6.97 -7.41
C PHE A 173 -10.92 -5.53 -7.01
N LEU A 174 -10.12 -4.55 -7.42
CA LEU A 174 -10.37 -3.12 -7.16
C LEU A 174 -11.53 -2.60 -8.00
N LEU A 175 -11.68 -3.06 -9.24
CA LEU A 175 -12.80 -2.72 -10.12
C LEU A 175 -14.14 -3.29 -9.60
N ALA A 176 -14.09 -4.41 -8.89
CA ALA A 176 -15.27 -5.04 -8.28
C ALA A 176 -15.67 -4.43 -6.93
N ASP A 177 -14.93 -3.46 -6.41
CA ASP A 177 -15.19 -2.84 -5.10
C ASP A 177 -16.26 -1.75 -5.17
N PRO A 178 -17.47 -1.96 -4.58
CA PRO A 178 -18.54 -0.98 -4.65
C PRO A 178 -18.31 0.26 -3.78
N PHE A 179 -17.50 0.19 -2.74
CA PHE A 179 -17.15 1.38 -1.95
C PHE A 179 -16.18 2.29 -2.73
N VAL A 180 -15.17 1.71 -3.36
CA VAL A 180 -14.27 2.43 -4.28
C VAL A 180 -15.07 3.05 -5.42
N GLY A 181 -16.02 2.30 -6.01
CA GLY A 181 -16.92 2.82 -7.05
C GLY A 181 -17.72 4.04 -6.58
N ALA A 182 -18.30 3.95 -5.37
CA ALA A 182 -19.11 5.04 -4.81
C ALA A 182 -18.29 6.30 -4.49
N ILE A 183 -17.13 6.16 -3.82
CA ILE A 183 -16.29 7.32 -3.49
C ILE A 183 -15.70 7.99 -4.75
N THR A 184 -15.31 7.19 -5.76
CA THR A 184 -14.78 7.72 -7.01
C THR A 184 -15.87 8.45 -7.81
N LEU A 185 -17.07 7.88 -7.90
CA LEU A 185 -18.22 8.53 -8.54
C LEU A 185 -18.54 9.87 -7.86
N LEU A 186 -18.52 9.89 -6.53
CA LEU A 186 -18.88 11.09 -5.75
C LEU A 186 -17.80 12.17 -5.84
N SER A 187 -16.51 11.79 -5.86
CA SER A 187 -15.40 12.75 -5.90
C SER A 187 -15.14 13.33 -7.28
N THR A 188 -15.42 12.58 -8.35
CA THR A 188 -15.13 12.99 -9.74
C THR A 188 -16.39 13.37 -10.53
N HIS A 189 -17.59 13.06 -10.01
CA HIS A 189 -18.88 13.15 -10.71
C HIS A 189 -18.91 12.42 -12.06
N THR A 190 -17.98 11.46 -12.26
CA THR A 190 -17.87 10.66 -13.48
C THR A 190 -17.82 9.18 -13.14
N LEU A 191 -18.57 8.36 -13.89
CA LEU A 191 -18.49 6.91 -13.75
C LEU A 191 -17.33 6.37 -14.60
N TYR A 192 -16.29 5.89 -13.96
CA TYR A 192 -15.21 5.19 -14.66
C TYR A 192 -15.70 3.81 -15.11
N ARG A 193 -15.62 3.52 -16.41
CA ARG A 193 -16.23 2.31 -17.02
C ARG A 193 -15.86 1.01 -16.30
N GLY A 194 -14.60 0.87 -15.87
CA GLY A 194 -14.15 -0.32 -15.15
C GLY A 194 -14.90 -0.55 -13.84
N LEU A 195 -15.25 0.52 -13.12
CA LEU A 195 -15.94 0.44 -11.84
C LEU A 195 -17.41 -0.01 -11.95
N ALA A 196 -17.96 -0.11 -13.15
CA ALA A 196 -19.31 -0.68 -13.36
C ALA A 196 -19.41 -2.13 -12.85
N TRP A 197 -18.31 -2.88 -12.83
CA TRP A 197 -18.26 -4.21 -12.22
C TRP A 197 -18.60 -4.23 -10.72
N SER A 198 -18.40 -3.12 -10.02
CA SER A 198 -18.80 -2.97 -8.62
C SER A 198 -20.32 -3.11 -8.41
N LEU A 199 -21.13 -2.76 -9.43
CA LEU A 199 -22.58 -2.94 -9.39
C LEU A 199 -22.98 -4.42 -9.32
N ALA A 200 -22.20 -5.32 -9.92
CA ALA A 200 -22.44 -6.75 -9.83
C ALA A 200 -22.30 -7.24 -8.37
N VAL A 201 -21.29 -6.75 -7.64
CA VAL A 201 -21.11 -7.08 -6.21
C VAL A 201 -22.21 -6.46 -5.36
N LEU A 202 -22.68 -5.26 -5.71
CA LEU A 202 -23.82 -4.63 -5.03
C LEU A 202 -25.11 -5.41 -5.26
N GLY A 203 -25.38 -5.85 -6.51
CA GLY A 203 -26.51 -6.73 -6.85
C GLY A 203 -26.44 -8.06 -6.10
N LEU A 204 -25.27 -8.69 -6.05
CA LEU A 204 -25.04 -9.90 -5.26
C LEU A 204 -25.34 -9.67 -3.77
N THR A 205 -25.01 -8.49 -3.24
CA THR A 205 -25.29 -8.12 -1.85
C THR A 205 -26.78 -7.93 -1.60
N LEU A 206 -27.52 -7.35 -2.54
CA LEU A 206 -28.98 -7.20 -2.44
C LEU A 206 -29.70 -8.56 -2.48
N VAL A 207 -29.16 -9.52 -3.22
CA VAL A 207 -29.77 -10.87 -3.28
C VAL A 207 -29.36 -11.71 -2.08
N PHE A 208 -28.07 -11.87 -1.81
CA PHE A 208 -27.53 -12.84 -0.84
C PHE A 208 -26.97 -12.19 0.44
N GLY A 209 -27.11 -10.90 0.64
CA GLY A 209 -26.48 -10.21 1.77
C GLY A 209 -24.97 -10.06 1.59
N ARG A 210 -24.21 -9.88 2.69
CA ARG A 210 -22.77 -9.63 2.67
C ARG A 210 -21.94 -10.88 2.30
N VAL A 211 -22.36 -11.62 1.29
CA VAL A 211 -21.67 -12.82 0.83
C VAL A 211 -20.24 -12.50 0.36
N PHE A 212 -20.02 -11.34 -0.28
CA PHE A 212 -18.70 -10.90 -0.68
C PHE A 212 -17.68 -10.95 0.47
N CYS A 213 -18.03 -10.41 1.64
CA CYS A 213 -17.15 -10.38 2.82
C CYS A 213 -16.83 -11.77 3.40
N GLY A 214 -17.74 -12.74 3.23
CA GLY A 214 -17.60 -14.08 3.77
C GLY A 214 -16.98 -15.10 2.83
N TRP A 215 -17.02 -14.88 1.50
CA TRP A 215 -16.70 -15.86 0.48
C TRP A 215 -15.61 -15.42 -0.49
N ILE A 216 -15.57 -14.12 -0.82
CA ILE A 216 -14.74 -13.57 -1.91
C ILE A 216 -13.60 -12.71 -1.37
N CYS A 217 -13.87 -11.84 -0.37
CA CYS A 217 -12.91 -10.84 0.08
C CYS A 217 -11.58 -11.45 0.58
N PRO A 218 -10.44 -11.13 -0.06
CA PRO A 218 -9.14 -11.68 0.32
C PRO A 218 -8.72 -11.26 1.73
N PHE A 219 -8.96 -10.00 2.11
CA PHE A 219 -8.62 -9.49 3.42
C PHE A 219 -9.47 -10.15 4.54
N GLY A 220 -10.76 -10.38 4.27
CA GLY A 220 -11.64 -11.13 5.19
C GLY A 220 -11.18 -12.58 5.39
N THR A 221 -10.67 -13.22 4.35
CA THR A 221 -10.10 -14.57 4.42
C THR A 221 -8.79 -14.58 5.20
N LEU A 222 -7.93 -13.58 5.00
CA LEU A 222 -6.68 -13.41 5.76
C LEU A 222 -6.95 -13.32 7.27
N HIS A 223 -7.95 -12.52 7.70
CA HIS A 223 -8.39 -12.46 9.09
C HIS A 223 -8.90 -13.81 9.63
N HIS A 224 -9.60 -14.57 8.81
CA HIS A 224 -10.09 -15.90 9.18
C HIS A 224 -8.93 -16.89 9.34
N PHE A 225 -7.97 -16.86 8.45
CA PHE A 225 -6.77 -17.70 8.46
C PHE A 225 -5.89 -17.41 9.69
N PHE A 226 -5.62 -16.14 9.98
CA PHE A 226 -4.88 -15.76 11.19
C PHE A 226 -5.60 -16.15 12.47
N GLY A 227 -6.92 -16.01 12.53
CA GLY A 227 -7.71 -16.46 13.66
C GLY A 227 -7.72 -17.99 13.84
N TRP A 228 -7.42 -18.73 12.78
CA TRP A 228 -7.27 -20.20 12.82
C TRP A 228 -5.86 -20.62 13.26
N ILE A 229 -4.80 -20.02 12.70
CA ILE A 229 -3.40 -20.32 13.07
C ILE A 229 -3.11 -19.92 14.52
N PHE A 230 -3.58 -18.75 14.92
CA PHE A 230 -3.36 -18.19 16.26
C PHE A 230 -4.68 -18.18 17.05
N PRO A 231 -5.23 -19.35 17.42
CA PRO A 231 -6.49 -19.41 18.16
C PRO A 231 -6.32 -18.69 19.50
N SER A 232 -7.16 -17.71 19.75
CA SER A 232 -7.12 -16.98 21.01
C SER A 232 -7.47 -17.90 22.17
N ARG A 233 -6.52 -18.13 23.08
CA ARG A 233 -6.79 -18.86 24.33
C ARG A 233 -7.80 -18.13 25.21
N TYR A 234 -7.92 -16.81 25.05
CA TYR A 234 -8.86 -15.95 25.77
C TYR A 234 -10.30 -16.02 25.22
N LEU A 235 -10.49 -16.43 23.97
CA LEU A 235 -11.78 -16.46 23.29
C LEU A 235 -12.31 -17.89 23.15
N ARG A 236 -12.46 -18.61 24.28
CA ARG A 236 -13.08 -19.95 24.31
C ARG A 236 -14.41 -19.92 25.06
N GLY A 237 -15.38 -20.72 24.60
CA GLY A 237 -16.69 -20.86 25.24
C GLY A 237 -17.39 -19.52 25.48
N ASN A 238 -17.80 -19.25 26.70
CA ASN A 238 -18.56 -18.06 27.10
C ASN A 238 -17.80 -16.74 26.83
N LYS A 239 -16.45 -16.71 26.94
CA LYS A 239 -15.66 -15.52 26.64
C LYS A 239 -15.74 -15.14 25.15
N ARG A 240 -15.85 -16.12 24.26
CA ARG A 240 -16.05 -15.87 22.83
C ARG A 240 -17.44 -15.34 22.53
N VAL A 241 -18.45 -15.84 23.23
CA VAL A 241 -19.81 -15.32 23.16
C VAL A 241 -19.84 -13.86 23.63
N GLU A 242 -19.13 -13.55 24.71
CA GLU A 242 -19.00 -12.17 25.24
C GLU A 242 -18.29 -11.24 24.25
N ALA A 243 -17.16 -11.66 23.67
CA ALA A 243 -16.46 -10.90 22.64
C ALA A 243 -17.28 -10.67 21.37
N ASN A 244 -18.32 -11.47 21.14
CA ASN A 244 -19.25 -11.29 20.04
C ASN A 244 -20.43 -10.37 20.39
N LYS A 245 -20.54 -9.90 21.64
CA LYS A 245 -21.53 -8.87 21.99
C LYS A 245 -21.34 -7.62 21.17
N THR A 246 -22.41 -6.87 21.05
CA THR A 246 -22.38 -5.55 20.43
C THR A 246 -21.72 -4.54 21.33
N HIS A 247 -20.73 -3.85 20.82
CA HIS A 247 -20.06 -2.75 21.48
C HIS A 247 -20.28 -1.46 20.69
N TRP A 248 -20.30 -0.32 21.39
CA TRP A 248 -20.48 0.99 20.78
C TRP A 248 -19.42 1.30 19.69
N TRP A 249 -18.16 0.86 19.88
CA TRP A 249 -17.06 1.07 18.93
C TRP A 249 -17.28 0.36 17.59
N GLN A 250 -18.16 -0.64 17.49
CA GLN A 250 -18.50 -1.29 16.20
C GLN A 250 -19.30 -0.37 15.27
N ALA A 251 -19.91 0.70 15.81
CA ALA A 251 -20.52 1.76 15.01
C ALA A 251 -19.46 2.62 14.30
N GLY A 252 -18.21 2.60 14.77
CA GLY A 252 -17.11 3.38 14.22
C GLY A 252 -16.90 3.21 12.72
N LYS A 253 -17.03 1.99 12.19
CA LYS A 253 -16.93 1.74 10.73
C LYS A 253 -17.97 2.48 9.90
N TYR A 254 -19.19 2.68 10.45
CA TYR A 254 -20.24 3.44 9.77
C TYR A 254 -19.94 4.93 9.81
N TYR A 255 -19.42 5.44 10.92
CA TYR A 255 -18.99 6.85 11.01
C TYR A 255 -17.79 7.12 10.09
N LEU A 256 -16.82 6.20 10.03
CA LEU A 256 -15.71 6.28 9.08
C LEU A 256 -16.19 6.26 7.62
N MET A 257 -17.10 5.35 7.27
CA MET A 257 -17.70 5.30 5.94
C MET A 257 -18.37 6.63 5.56
N TRP A 258 -19.20 7.19 6.46
CA TRP A 258 -19.87 8.46 6.21
C TRP A 258 -18.90 9.64 6.18
N GLY A 259 -17.85 9.63 7.00
CA GLY A 259 -16.76 10.59 6.91
C GLY A 259 -16.06 10.56 5.56
N PHE A 260 -15.76 9.36 5.04
CA PHE A 260 -15.17 9.21 3.70
C PHE A 260 -16.13 9.61 2.57
N ILE A 261 -17.43 9.38 2.73
CA ILE A 261 -18.45 9.88 1.79
C ILE A 261 -18.47 11.41 1.81
N GLY A 262 -18.40 12.02 3.00
CA GLY A 262 -18.29 13.48 3.14
C GLY A 262 -17.02 14.04 2.48
N ALA A 263 -15.87 13.38 2.67
CA ALA A 263 -14.61 13.73 2.01
C ALA A 263 -14.70 13.60 0.48
N ALA A 264 -15.34 12.54 0.00
CA ALA A 264 -15.55 12.32 -1.44
C ALA A 264 -16.44 13.41 -2.05
N ALA A 265 -17.47 13.87 -1.35
CA ALA A 265 -18.34 14.95 -1.81
C ALA A 265 -17.60 16.29 -2.04
N VAL A 266 -16.47 16.51 -1.36
CA VAL A 266 -15.58 17.68 -1.57
C VAL A 266 -14.36 17.35 -2.43
N GLY A 267 -14.40 16.26 -3.19
CA GLY A 267 -13.39 15.91 -4.18
C GLY A 267 -12.13 15.27 -3.57
N SER A 268 -12.27 14.23 -2.72
CA SER A 268 -11.13 13.47 -2.22
C SER A 268 -11.41 11.98 -2.11
N ALA A 269 -10.64 11.15 -2.81
CA ALA A 269 -10.75 9.69 -2.74
C ALA A 269 -10.00 9.07 -1.55
N ILE A 270 -9.86 9.81 -0.43
CA ILE A 270 -9.11 9.36 0.75
C ILE A 270 -9.66 8.07 1.37
N GLY A 271 -10.93 7.73 1.11
CA GLY A 271 -11.57 6.51 1.61
C GLY A 271 -10.85 5.22 1.24
N GLY A 272 -10.12 5.18 0.11
CA GLY A 272 -9.27 4.06 -0.27
C GLY A 272 -8.11 3.78 0.70
N LEU A 273 -7.80 4.72 1.59
CA LEU A 273 -6.77 4.52 2.62
C LEU A 273 -7.10 3.35 3.54
N LEU A 274 -8.35 3.21 3.95
CA LEU A 274 -8.85 2.15 4.84
C LEU A 274 -9.74 1.13 4.12
N ASP A 275 -9.84 1.18 2.80
CA ASP A 275 -10.53 0.14 2.06
C ASP A 275 -9.79 -1.20 2.17
N PRO A 276 -10.50 -2.34 2.44
CA PRO A 276 -9.85 -3.61 2.71
C PRO A 276 -9.10 -4.19 1.51
N ILE A 277 -9.55 -3.92 0.28
CA ILE A 277 -8.88 -4.42 -0.93
C ILE A 277 -7.63 -3.58 -1.19
N CYS A 278 -7.74 -2.25 -1.11
CA CYS A 278 -6.59 -1.36 -1.22
C CYS A 278 -5.53 -1.64 -0.14
N VAL A 279 -5.96 -1.89 1.12
CA VAL A 279 -5.06 -2.28 2.21
C VAL A 279 -4.38 -3.61 1.89
N ALA A 280 -5.12 -4.62 1.40
CA ALA A 280 -4.54 -5.93 1.06
C ALA A 280 -3.49 -5.80 -0.06
N VAL A 281 -3.81 -5.11 -1.15
CA VAL A 281 -2.88 -4.87 -2.27
C VAL A 281 -1.62 -4.17 -1.79
N ARG A 282 -1.78 -3.07 -1.06
CA ARG A 282 -0.67 -2.25 -0.58
C ARG A 282 0.22 -3.01 0.41
N THR A 283 -0.37 -3.67 1.40
CA THR A 283 0.41 -4.35 2.45
C THR A 283 1.09 -5.61 1.94
N ILE A 284 0.40 -6.42 1.14
CA ILE A 284 0.97 -7.65 0.58
C ILE A 284 1.92 -7.31 -0.58
N GLY A 285 1.51 -6.42 -1.49
CA GLY A 285 2.27 -6.07 -2.69
C GLY A 285 3.56 -5.32 -2.42
N LEU A 286 3.54 -4.32 -1.53
CA LEU A 286 4.72 -3.50 -1.21
C LEU A 286 5.50 -4.02 -0.01
N GLY A 287 4.90 -4.85 0.85
CA GLY A 287 5.55 -5.30 2.09
C GLY A 287 5.86 -6.79 2.09
N VAL A 288 4.81 -7.64 2.05
CA VAL A 288 4.99 -9.08 2.27
C VAL A 288 5.75 -9.75 1.11
N ILE A 289 5.36 -9.48 -0.14
CA ILE A 289 6.00 -10.11 -1.32
C ILE A 289 7.49 -9.71 -1.41
N PRO A 290 7.89 -8.42 -1.34
CA PRO A 290 9.30 -8.05 -1.36
C PRO A 290 10.10 -8.64 -0.19
N ALA A 291 9.52 -8.71 1.02
CA ALA A 291 10.17 -9.32 2.17
C ALA A 291 10.40 -10.83 1.97
N LEU A 292 9.40 -11.55 1.43
CA LEU A 292 9.54 -12.98 1.10
C LEU A 292 10.57 -13.19 0.00
N GLN A 293 10.59 -12.34 -1.03
CA GLN A 293 11.60 -12.40 -2.09
C GLN A 293 13.01 -12.21 -1.50
N TYR A 294 13.20 -11.19 -0.66
CA TYR A 294 14.48 -10.94 0.01
C TYR A 294 14.93 -12.13 0.85
N MET A 295 14.04 -12.65 1.70
CA MET A 295 14.34 -13.82 2.54
C MET A 295 14.65 -15.06 1.67
N GLY A 296 13.87 -15.28 0.61
CA GLY A 296 14.07 -16.40 -0.31
C GLY A 296 15.43 -16.34 -1.03
N VAL A 297 15.79 -15.18 -1.59
CA VAL A 297 17.09 -14.98 -2.26
C VAL A 297 18.23 -15.14 -1.26
N ARG A 298 18.12 -14.56 -0.05
CA ARG A 298 19.17 -14.68 0.98
C ARG A 298 19.33 -16.12 1.48
N SER A 299 18.22 -16.83 1.71
CA SER A 299 18.30 -18.24 2.11
C SER A 299 18.86 -19.12 1.00
N ALA A 300 18.48 -18.88 -0.26
CA ALA A 300 19.05 -19.58 -1.42
C ALA A 300 20.57 -19.34 -1.51
N THR A 301 21.04 -18.09 -1.36
CA THR A 301 22.47 -17.76 -1.34
C THR A 301 23.22 -18.49 -0.21
N LEU A 302 22.63 -18.56 0.98
CA LEU A 302 23.21 -19.27 2.12
C LEU A 302 23.26 -20.80 1.89
N LEU A 303 22.22 -21.37 1.26
CA LEU A 303 22.16 -22.78 0.93
C LEU A 303 23.10 -23.13 -0.23
N ALA A 304 23.21 -22.27 -1.25
CA ALA A 304 24.14 -22.44 -2.36
C ALA A 304 25.62 -22.37 -1.92
N SER A 305 25.93 -21.67 -0.83
CA SER A 305 27.29 -21.68 -0.24
C SER A 305 27.63 -22.99 0.49
N SER A 306 26.68 -23.91 0.65
CA SER A 306 26.93 -25.24 1.23
C SER A 306 27.64 -26.14 0.19
N ASN A 307 28.54 -27.03 0.66
CA ASN A 307 29.28 -27.96 -0.21
C ASN A 307 28.42 -29.15 -0.69
N LEU A 308 27.08 -29.10 -0.54
CA LEU A 308 26.17 -30.19 -0.90
C LEU A 308 25.56 -29.94 -2.28
N ARG A 309 26.12 -30.55 -3.33
CA ARG A 309 25.64 -30.43 -4.72
C ARG A 309 24.12 -30.65 -4.92
N PRO A 310 23.47 -31.69 -4.32
CA PRO A 310 22.04 -31.87 -4.49
C PRO A 310 21.21 -30.72 -3.91
N LEU A 311 21.68 -30.09 -2.84
CA LEU A 311 21.03 -28.95 -2.22
C LEU A 311 21.19 -27.67 -3.08
N GLN A 312 22.37 -27.47 -3.68
CA GLN A 312 22.61 -26.39 -4.66
C GLN A 312 21.65 -26.49 -5.84
N ASN A 313 21.60 -27.65 -6.50
CA ASN A 313 20.73 -27.88 -7.65
C ASN A 313 19.25 -27.66 -7.32
N ALA A 314 18.81 -28.10 -6.13
CA ALA A 314 17.42 -27.87 -5.67
C ALA A 314 17.13 -26.40 -5.42
N THR A 315 18.07 -25.65 -4.83
CA THR A 315 17.91 -24.21 -4.59
C THR A 315 17.90 -23.41 -5.89
N ASP A 316 18.78 -23.74 -6.83
CA ASP A 316 18.84 -23.09 -8.15
C ASP A 316 17.54 -23.31 -8.92
N SER A 317 17.07 -24.57 -9.01
CA SER A 317 15.79 -24.90 -9.66
C SER A 317 14.59 -24.20 -9.01
N ALA A 318 14.57 -24.12 -7.67
CA ALA A 318 13.52 -23.40 -6.95
C ALA A 318 13.59 -21.89 -7.20
N GLN A 319 14.79 -21.31 -7.26
CA GLN A 319 14.98 -19.90 -7.55
C GLN A 319 14.58 -19.56 -8.98
N ASP A 320 14.93 -20.38 -9.96
CA ASP A 320 14.53 -20.22 -11.36
C ASP A 320 13.01 -20.29 -11.51
N PHE A 321 12.36 -21.26 -10.88
CA PHE A 321 10.90 -21.35 -10.86
C PHE A 321 10.24 -20.13 -10.23
N LEU A 322 10.73 -19.67 -9.09
CA LEU A 322 10.17 -18.49 -8.40
C LEU A 322 10.43 -17.19 -9.17
N SER A 323 11.59 -17.03 -9.82
CA SER A 323 11.90 -15.88 -10.65
C SER A 323 11.05 -15.80 -11.91
N SER A 324 10.71 -16.95 -12.49
CA SER A 324 9.83 -17.01 -13.65
C SER A 324 8.35 -16.80 -13.32
N THR A 325 7.90 -17.12 -12.09
CA THR A 325 6.48 -17.15 -11.73
C THR A 325 6.04 -16.04 -10.78
N VAL A 326 6.79 -15.77 -9.72
CA VAL A 326 6.35 -14.88 -8.61
C VAL A 326 7.26 -13.68 -8.42
N TRP A 327 8.59 -13.89 -8.48
CA TRP A 327 9.55 -12.85 -8.16
C TRP A 327 9.77 -11.89 -9.33
N THR A 328 10.05 -10.63 -9.02
CA THR A 328 10.45 -9.63 -9.99
C THR A 328 11.94 -9.70 -10.25
N ALA A 329 12.38 -9.35 -11.46
CA ALA A 329 13.81 -9.30 -11.82
C ALA A 329 14.59 -8.35 -10.87
N ASN A 330 14.02 -7.18 -10.61
CA ASN A 330 14.55 -6.25 -9.62
C ASN A 330 13.85 -6.45 -8.28
N GLN A 331 14.62 -6.59 -7.22
CA GLN A 331 14.08 -6.65 -5.87
C GLN A 331 13.41 -5.33 -5.51
N GLY A 332 12.10 -5.35 -5.28
CA GLY A 332 11.36 -4.17 -4.87
C GLY A 332 11.76 -3.73 -3.45
N TYR A 333 12.15 -2.48 -3.33
CA TYR A 333 12.35 -1.80 -2.05
C TYR A 333 11.48 -0.56 -2.03
N PHE A 334 10.59 -0.42 -1.07
CA PHE A 334 9.68 0.73 -0.98
C PHE A 334 9.94 1.52 0.29
N HIS A 335 9.96 2.84 0.17
CA HIS A 335 10.03 3.73 1.33
C HIS A 335 8.89 3.42 2.29
N GLN A 336 9.17 3.44 3.60
CA GLN A 336 8.18 3.29 4.67
C GLN A 336 7.39 1.95 4.66
N THR A 337 7.87 0.93 3.95
CA THR A 337 7.26 -0.40 3.94
C THR A 337 7.04 -0.94 5.35
N TRP A 338 7.96 -0.65 6.28
CA TRP A 338 7.86 -1.08 7.67
C TRP A 338 6.59 -0.56 8.36
N LEU A 339 6.17 0.70 8.10
CA LEU A 339 4.93 1.27 8.63
C LEU A 339 3.71 0.52 8.10
N ILE A 340 3.70 0.24 6.79
CA ILE A 340 2.62 -0.47 6.10
C ILE A 340 2.49 -1.90 6.65
N VAL A 341 3.61 -2.59 6.84
CA VAL A 341 3.65 -3.95 7.40
C VAL A 341 3.26 -3.94 8.88
N PHE A 342 3.76 -2.97 9.66
CA PHE A 342 3.41 -2.83 11.08
C PHE A 342 1.91 -2.59 11.27
N PHE A 343 1.32 -1.76 10.42
CA PHE A 343 -0.12 -1.55 10.39
C PHE A 343 -0.89 -2.86 10.15
N LEU A 344 -0.48 -3.64 9.14
CA LEU A 344 -1.09 -4.95 8.87
C LEU A 344 -0.96 -5.89 10.07
N LEU A 345 0.24 -6.03 10.62
CA LEU A 345 0.51 -6.90 11.76
C LEU A 345 -0.31 -6.48 12.99
N GLY A 346 -0.42 -5.17 13.26
CA GLY A 346 -1.25 -4.63 14.32
C GLY A 346 -2.72 -5.00 14.16
N VAL A 347 -3.26 -4.81 12.95
CA VAL A 347 -4.64 -5.18 12.60
C VAL A 347 -4.89 -6.68 12.74
N LEU A 348 -3.96 -7.52 12.29
CA LEU A 348 -4.06 -8.97 12.42
C LEU A 348 -3.91 -9.42 13.88
N PHE A 349 -3.03 -8.78 14.66
CA PHE A 349 -2.88 -9.06 16.08
C PHE A 349 -4.14 -8.77 16.88
N MET A 350 -4.90 -7.73 16.52
CA MET A 350 -6.18 -7.40 17.16
C MET A 350 -7.23 -8.51 17.03
N ASN A 351 -7.07 -9.45 16.08
CA ASN A 351 -7.93 -10.64 16.00
C ASN A 351 -7.80 -11.56 17.22
N ARG A 352 -6.72 -11.42 18.01
CA ARG A 352 -6.56 -12.18 19.26
C ARG A 352 -7.59 -11.79 20.31
N PHE A 353 -8.03 -10.54 20.27
CA PHE A 353 -9.00 -10.00 21.25
C PHE A 353 -10.42 -9.99 20.69
N ILE A 354 -10.57 -9.66 19.41
CA ILE A 354 -11.86 -9.50 18.75
C ILE A 354 -11.83 -10.24 17.41
N PRO A 355 -12.66 -11.28 17.22
CA PRO A 355 -12.72 -12.00 15.96
C PRO A 355 -13.05 -11.06 14.80
N ARG A 356 -12.22 -11.09 13.73
CA ARG A 356 -12.37 -10.21 12.56
C ARG A 356 -12.46 -8.72 12.93
N PHE A 357 -11.55 -8.26 13.77
CA PHE A 357 -11.50 -6.88 14.27
C PHE A 357 -11.72 -5.85 13.17
N TRP A 358 -10.94 -5.92 12.09
CA TRP A 358 -11.05 -4.99 10.96
C TRP A 358 -12.46 -4.93 10.39
N CYS A 359 -13.04 -6.09 10.04
CA CYS A 359 -14.36 -6.18 9.41
C CYS A 359 -15.49 -5.65 10.31
N ARG A 360 -15.29 -5.70 11.64
CA ARG A 360 -16.27 -5.28 12.64
C ARG A 360 -16.13 -3.82 13.06
N ALA A 361 -14.90 -3.28 13.08
CA ALA A 361 -14.60 -1.98 13.68
C ALA A 361 -14.27 -0.89 12.67
N LEU A 362 -13.50 -1.22 11.60
CA LEU A 362 -12.83 -0.23 10.76
C LEU A 362 -13.21 -0.30 9.27
N CYS A 363 -13.71 -1.42 8.77
CA CYS A 363 -13.91 -1.66 7.34
C CYS A 363 -15.03 -0.80 6.73
N PRO A 364 -14.73 0.25 5.90
CA PRO A 364 -15.75 1.08 5.30
C PRO A 364 -16.55 0.33 4.21
N LEU A 365 -15.91 -0.51 3.39
CA LEU A 365 -16.60 -1.40 2.45
C LEU A 365 -17.58 -2.30 3.18
N GLY A 366 -17.16 -2.89 4.33
CA GLY A 366 -18.03 -3.71 5.15
C GLY A 366 -19.23 -2.95 5.70
N ALA A 367 -19.09 -1.68 6.08
CA ALA A 367 -20.18 -0.81 6.47
C ALA A 367 -21.11 -0.52 5.28
N PHE A 368 -20.56 -0.21 4.12
CA PHE A 368 -21.30 0.07 2.89
C PHE A 368 -22.16 -1.11 2.46
N LEU A 369 -21.56 -2.29 2.31
CA LEU A 369 -22.32 -3.52 2.01
C LEU A 369 -23.33 -3.87 3.11
N GLY A 370 -23.05 -3.52 4.37
CA GLY A 370 -23.95 -3.68 5.50
C GLY A 370 -25.26 -2.91 5.34
N VAL A 371 -25.18 -1.67 4.85
CA VAL A 371 -26.38 -0.86 4.59
C VAL A 371 -27.30 -1.54 3.57
N PHE A 372 -26.75 -2.05 2.47
CA PHE A 372 -27.52 -2.72 1.42
C PHE A 372 -28.01 -4.12 1.82
N SER A 373 -27.21 -4.87 2.58
CA SER A 373 -27.58 -6.22 3.01
C SER A 373 -28.80 -6.29 3.92
N ARG A 374 -29.21 -5.16 4.50
CA ARG A 374 -30.48 -5.06 5.25
C ARG A 374 -31.70 -5.37 4.38
N PHE A 375 -31.58 -5.09 3.09
CA PHE A 375 -32.63 -5.31 2.10
C PHE A 375 -32.49 -6.64 1.36
N SER A 376 -31.50 -7.48 1.74
CA SER A 376 -31.23 -8.72 1.01
C SER A 376 -32.40 -9.68 1.04
N LEU A 377 -32.59 -10.36 -0.08
CA LEU A 377 -33.66 -11.34 -0.27
C LEU A 377 -33.38 -12.64 0.48
N PHE A 378 -32.11 -13.00 0.64
CA PHE A 378 -31.65 -14.18 1.36
C PHE A 378 -31.25 -13.80 2.79
N GLY A 379 -31.71 -14.55 3.77
CA GLY A 379 -31.45 -14.25 5.16
C GLY A 379 -31.69 -15.40 6.11
N MET A 380 -31.38 -15.17 7.38
CA MET A 380 -31.54 -16.15 8.44
C MET A 380 -32.93 -16.04 9.08
N GLU A 381 -33.60 -17.17 9.21
CA GLU A 381 -34.80 -17.36 10.00
C GLU A 381 -34.48 -18.23 11.22
N LYS A 382 -34.99 -17.87 12.38
CA LYS A 382 -34.78 -18.62 13.62
C LYS A 382 -36.08 -18.80 14.36
N ASP A 383 -36.38 -20.05 14.72
CA ASP A 383 -37.52 -20.37 15.55
C ASP A 383 -37.17 -20.12 17.02
N HIS A 384 -37.85 -19.14 17.61
CA HIS A 384 -37.64 -18.75 19.00
C HIS A 384 -38.25 -19.74 20.01
N ALA A 385 -39.34 -20.39 19.64
CA ALA A 385 -40.07 -21.28 20.56
C ALA A 385 -39.28 -22.57 20.82
N ALA A 386 -38.55 -23.05 19.80
CA ALA A 386 -37.77 -24.28 19.87
C ALA A 386 -36.29 -24.03 20.30
N CYS A 387 -35.86 -22.76 20.49
CA CYS A 387 -34.49 -22.45 20.86
C CYS A 387 -34.20 -22.73 22.33
N THR A 388 -33.18 -23.53 22.62
CA THR A 388 -32.71 -23.87 23.97
C THR A 388 -31.69 -22.89 24.56
N ASP A 389 -31.37 -21.77 23.87
CA ASP A 389 -30.41 -20.75 24.25
C ASP A 389 -29.00 -21.30 24.59
N CYS A 390 -28.60 -22.39 23.97
CA CYS A 390 -27.31 -23.07 24.21
C CYS A 390 -26.08 -22.26 23.71
N ASN A 391 -26.28 -21.18 22.97
CA ASN A 391 -25.25 -20.26 22.44
C ASN A 391 -24.18 -20.88 21.51
N LEU A 392 -24.33 -22.14 21.06
CA LEU A 392 -23.36 -22.79 20.14
C LEU A 392 -23.26 -22.06 18.79
N CYS A 393 -24.37 -21.49 18.30
CA CYS A 393 -24.39 -20.66 17.10
C CYS A 393 -23.48 -19.40 17.23
N LEU A 394 -23.39 -18.84 18.45
CA LEU A 394 -22.60 -17.64 18.74
C LEU A 394 -21.10 -17.93 18.88
N VAL A 395 -20.74 -19.13 19.38
CA VAL A 395 -19.34 -19.57 19.44
C VAL A 395 -18.73 -19.63 18.03
N GLY A 396 -19.50 -20.09 17.02
CA GLY A 396 -19.09 -20.16 15.62
C GLY A 396 -19.28 -18.86 14.83
N CYS A 397 -19.97 -17.87 15.40
CA CYS A 397 -20.32 -16.64 14.71
C CYS A 397 -19.10 -15.74 14.46
N GLN A 398 -19.06 -15.13 13.28
CA GLN A 398 -18.02 -14.19 12.90
C GLN A 398 -18.40 -12.72 13.21
N GLY A 399 -19.41 -12.50 14.05
CA GLY A 399 -19.71 -11.18 14.60
C GLY A 399 -21.06 -10.57 14.28
N ALA A 400 -22.00 -11.35 13.74
CA ALA A 400 -23.31 -10.82 13.33
C ALA A 400 -24.41 -10.92 14.38
N ASP A 401 -24.23 -11.71 15.43
CA ASP A 401 -25.32 -11.99 16.37
C ASP A 401 -25.01 -11.50 17.78
N SER A 402 -26.07 -11.22 18.55
CA SER A 402 -25.97 -10.77 19.93
C SER A 402 -26.36 -11.88 20.88
N PRO A 403 -25.59 -12.14 21.95
CA PRO A 403 -25.89 -13.18 22.94
C PRO A 403 -27.03 -12.81 23.89
N GLN A 404 -27.62 -11.63 23.78
CA GLN A 404 -28.70 -11.20 24.70
C GLN A 404 -30.09 -11.66 24.25
N GLY A 405 -30.72 -12.53 25.05
CA GLY A 405 -32.15 -12.83 24.99
C GLY A 405 -32.58 -13.44 23.66
N GLY A 406 -32.06 -14.59 23.37
CA GLY A 406 -32.63 -15.47 22.41
C GLY A 406 -32.79 -14.90 21.04
N VAL A 407 -31.95 -14.17 20.32
CA VAL A 407 -32.16 -14.17 18.88
C VAL A 407 -32.33 -12.84 18.16
N LYS A 408 -31.61 -11.85 18.56
CA LYS A 408 -31.50 -10.65 17.71
C LYS A 408 -30.44 -10.87 16.64
N HIS A 409 -30.85 -11.34 15.47
CA HIS A 409 -29.98 -11.45 14.31
C HIS A 409 -29.76 -10.08 13.65
N ARG A 410 -28.51 -9.77 13.33
CA ARG A 410 -28.12 -8.57 12.58
C ARG A 410 -27.76 -8.95 11.15
N GLN A 411 -28.67 -8.73 10.24
CA GLN A 411 -28.45 -9.03 8.84
C GLN A 411 -27.36 -8.13 8.22
N ASP A 412 -27.30 -6.88 8.67
CA ASP A 412 -26.28 -5.91 8.29
C ASP A 412 -24.85 -6.31 8.69
N GLU A 413 -24.68 -7.18 9.68
CA GLU A 413 -23.38 -7.69 10.13
C GLU A 413 -23.10 -9.14 9.73
N CYS A 414 -24.08 -9.83 9.15
CA CYS A 414 -23.95 -11.24 8.79
C CYS A 414 -23.08 -11.43 7.54
N HIS A 415 -22.03 -12.24 7.66
CA HIS A 415 -21.14 -12.58 6.53
C HIS A 415 -21.62 -13.81 5.74
N MET A 416 -22.85 -14.26 5.96
CA MET A 416 -23.45 -15.45 5.32
C MET A 416 -22.54 -16.69 5.34
N CYS A 417 -21.92 -16.94 6.51
CA CYS A 417 -20.94 -18.03 6.67
C CYS A 417 -21.58 -19.40 6.96
N LEU A 418 -22.87 -19.46 7.23
CA LEU A 418 -23.69 -20.67 7.49
C LEU A 418 -23.22 -21.51 8.70
N ASN A 419 -22.22 -21.05 9.46
CA ASN A 419 -21.68 -21.80 10.61
C ASN A 419 -22.73 -22.00 11.72
N CYS A 420 -23.63 -21.03 11.92
CA CYS A 420 -24.68 -21.10 12.96
C CYS A 420 -25.70 -22.18 12.66
N GLU A 421 -26.15 -22.35 11.42
CA GLU A 421 -27.04 -23.40 10.99
C GLU A 421 -26.37 -24.78 11.14
N ASN A 422 -25.10 -24.91 10.75
CA ASN A 422 -24.35 -26.16 10.91
C ASN A 422 -24.09 -26.52 12.38
N ALA A 423 -24.01 -25.55 13.28
CA ALA A 423 -23.71 -25.77 14.70
C ALA A 423 -24.96 -25.94 15.57
N CYS A 424 -26.16 -25.64 15.06
CA CYS A 424 -27.37 -25.70 15.84
C CYS A 424 -27.81 -27.16 16.08
N PRO A 425 -27.93 -27.64 17.35
CA PRO A 425 -28.34 -28.99 17.63
C PRO A 425 -29.85 -29.23 17.39
N GLU A 426 -30.68 -28.19 17.56
CA GLU A 426 -32.12 -28.25 17.46
C GLU A 426 -32.69 -27.91 16.08
N ASP A 427 -31.80 -27.63 15.07
CA ASP A 427 -32.17 -27.22 13.71
C ASP A 427 -33.14 -26.01 13.62
N VAL A 428 -33.11 -25.14 14.62
CA VAL A 428 -33.98 -23.96 14.70
C VAL A 428 -33.51 -22.78 13.84
N ILE A 429 -32.31 -22.85 13.29
CA ILE A 429 -31.70 -21.81 12.42
C ILE A 429 -31.70 -22.30 10.99
N LYS A 430 -32.33 -21.55 10.08
CA LYS A 430 -32.37 -21.86 8.65
C LYS A 430 -32.11 -20.60 7.81
N PHE A 431 -31.34 -20.73 6.75
CA PHE A 431 -31.19 -19.70 5.76
C PHE A 431 -32.15 -19.94 4.60
N ARG A 432 -32.95 -18.92 4.26
CA ARG A 432 -33.98 -18.99 3.22
C ARG A 432 -34.09 -17.71 2.44
N PHE A 433 -34.66 -17.81 1.24
CA PHE A 433 -35.15 -16.66 0.51
C PHE A 433 -36.44 -16.13 1.19
N LEU A 434 -36.53 -14.79 1.25
CA LEU A 434 -37.65 -14.08 1.88
C LEU A 434 -37.96 -14.58 3.29
N PRO A 435 -37.00 -14.55 4.22
CA PRO A 435 -37.18 -15.06 5.57
C PRO A 435 -38.29 -14.28 6.30
N LYS A 436 -39.10 -14.97 7.12
CA LYS A 436 -40.06 -14.31 8.01
C LYS A 436 -39.27 -13.48 9.03
N ARG A 437 -39.31 -12.15 8.88
CA ARG A 437 -38.62 -11.20 9.76
C ARG A 437 -39.36 -11.01 11.08
N THR A 438 -39.56 -12.07 11.82
CA THR A 438 -40.28 -12.09 13.12
C THR A 438 -39.44 -11.55 14.28
N SER A 439 -38.13 -11.44 14.12
CA SER A 439 -37.25 -10.92 15.16
C SER A 439 -36.97 -9.45 14.94
N THR A 440 -37.06 -8.67 15.99
CA THR A 440 -36.59 -7.28 16.02
C THR A 440 -35.14 -7.23 15.60
N ILE A 441 -34.89 -6.83 14.36
CA ILE A 441 -33.54 -6.51 13.87
C ILE A 441 -33.01 -5.40 14.76
N SER A 442 -32.01 -5.71 15.60
CA SER A 442 -31.34 -4.68 16.37
C SER A 442 -30.62 -3.79 15.35
N LYS A 443 -31.18 -2.61 15.12
CA LYS A 443 -30.52 -1.59 14.29
C LYS A 443 -29.17 -1.30 14.96
N PRO A 444 -28.06 -1.09 14.22
CA PRO A 444 -26.90 -0.49 14.83
C PRO A 444 -27.37 0.82 15.47
N ASP A 445 -26.98 1.04 16.73
CA ASP A 445 -27.35 2.25 17.47
C ASP A 445 -26.50 3.42 16.94
N LEU A 446 -26.89 3.90 15.76
CA LEU A 446 -26.28 5.02 15.10
C LEU A 446 -27.03 6.28 15.52
N GLN A 447 -26.40 7.09 16.34
CA GLN A 447 -26.92 8.40 16.67
C GLN A 447 -26.93 9.27 15.39
N ARG A 448 -28.11 9.74 14.99
CA ARG A 448 -28.28 10.58 13.79
C ARG A 448 -27.35 11.81 13.81
N ARG A 449 -27.21 12.45 14.98
CA ARG A 449 -26.32 13.61 15.17
C ARG A 449 -24.86 13.26 14.89
N THR A 450 -24.38 12.14 15.43
CA THR A 450 -22.99 11.68 15.21
C THR A 450 -22.73 11.29 13.75
N LEU A 451 -23.73 10.76 13.06
CA LEU A 451 -23.61 10.43 11.65
C LEU A 451 -23.47 11.67 10.77
N VAL A 452 -24.33 12.69 11.00
CA VAL A 452 -24.23 13.99 10.31
C VAL A 452 -22.90 14.67 10.65
N ALA A 453 -22.50 14.64 11.93
CA ALA A 453 -21.23 15.20 12.37
C ALA A 453 -20.02 14.49 11.71
N ALA A 454 -20.05 13.17 11.58
CA ALA A 454 -18.99 12.42 10.89
C ALA A 454 -18.89 12.78 9.40
N THR A 455 -20.02 12.93 8.71
CA THR A 455 -20.06 13.36 7.30
C THR A 455 -19.53 14.78 7.15
N ALA A 456 -20.00 15.71 8.01
CA ALA A 456 -19.52 17.08 8.02
C ALA A 456 -18.03 17.17 8.36
N ALA A 457 -17.55 16.39 9.35
CA ALA A 457 -16.13 16.32 9.69
C ALA A 457 -15.29 15.85 8.50
N GLY A 458 -15.72 14.82 7.76
CA GLY A 458 -15.06 14.37 6.55
C GLY A 458 -14.98 15.47 5.49
N ALA A 459 -16.10 16.18 5.27
CA ALA A 459 -16.16 17.30 4.32
C ALA A 459 -15.28 18.49 4.74
N VAL A 460 -15.20 18.82 6.02
CA VAL A 460 -14.42 19.95 6.53
C VAL A 460 -12.94 19.61 6.67
N CYS A 461 -12.59 18.36 7.00
CA CYS A 461 -11.20 17.94 7.14
C CYS A 461 -10.40 18.08 5.83
N ILE A 462 -11.01 17.85 4.66
CA ILE A 462 -10.28 17.93 3.38
C ILE A 462 -9.82 19.36 3.07
N PRO A 463 -10.69 20.38 3.06
CA PRO A 463 -10.23 21.76 2.94
C PRO A 463 -9.21 22.12 4.04
N GLY A 464 -9.43 21.68 5.28
CA GLY A 464 -8.49 21.88 6.39
C GLY A 464 -7.09 21.30 6.13
N MET A 465 -7.00 20.12 5.55
CA MET A 465 -5.73 19.49 5.14
C MET A 465 -5.05 20.25 3.98
N ARG A 466 -5.82 20.97 3.18
CA ARG A 466 -5.35 21.78 2.05
C ARG A 466 -4.92 23.19 2.43
N ILE A 467 -5.37 23.74 3.59
CA ILE A 467 -5.07 25.12 4.02
C ILE A 467 -3.56 25.40 4.13
N GLY A 468 -2.76 24.42 4.57
CA GLY A 468 -1.30 24.52 4.60
C GLY A 468 -0.59 24.32 3.27
N ASN A 469 -1.29 23.78 2.27
CA ASN A 469 -0.78 23.36 0.97
C ASN A 469 -1.70 23.88 -0.14
N TRP A 470 -1.86 25.20 -0.25
CA TRP A 470 -2.62 25.78 -1.36
C TRP A 470 -2.04 25.32 -2.70
N PRO A 471 -2.90 24.86 -3.64
CA PRO A 471 -2.44 24.18 -4.85
C PRO A 471 -1.47 24.99 -5.72
N ASP A 472 -1.42 26.30 -5.54
CA ASP A 472 -0.59 27.19 -6.37
C ASP A 472 0.79 27.51 -5.79
N LYS A 473 1.10 27.14 -4.53
CA LYS A 473 2.38 27.51 -3.90
C LYS A 473 3.13 26.38 -3.17
N ALA A 474 2.57 25.20 -3.02
CA ALA A 474 3.06 24.24 -2.03
C ALA A 474 3.34 22.84 -2.56
N TYR A 475 3.44 22.63 -3.86
CA TYR A 475 4.01 21.36 -4.30
C TYR A 475 5.50 21.41 -4.05
N SER A 476 5.93 20.63 -3.05
CA SER A 476 7.36 20.34 -2.91
C SER A 476 7.89 19.94 -4.28
N GLU A 477 8.95 20.56 -4.73
CA GLU A 477 9.66 20.24 -6.00
C GLU A 477 9.92 18.74 -6.16
N LYS A 478 9.86 17.99 -5.04
CA LYS A 478 10.06 16.56 -4.94
C LYS A 478 8.82 15.72 -5.24
N VAL A 479 7.63 16.32 -5.39
CA VAL A 479 6.41 15.58 -5.72
C VAL A 479 6.33 15.37 -7.22
N ILE A 480 7.06 14.39 -7.71
CA ILE A 480 7.06 14.00 -9.12
C ILE A 480 6.05 12.87 -9.26
N ARG A 481 5.00 13.07 -10.06
CA ARG A 481 3.99 12.05 -10.32
C ARG A 481 4.34 11.19 -11.53
N PRO A 482 3.81 9.95 -11.60
CA PRO A 482 4.06 9.07 -12.74
C PRO A 482 3.50 9.66 -14.05
N PRO A 483 4.08 9.27 -15.22
CA PRO A 483 3.62 9.74 -16.52
C PRO A 483 2.15 9.36 -16.75
N GLY A 484 1.38 10.30 -17.30
CA GLY A 484 -0.07 10.16 -17.48
C GLY A 484 -0.90 10.50 -16.23
N ALA A 485 -0.28 10.87 -15.11
CA ALA A 485 -1.01 11.41 -13.97
C ALA A 485 -1.75 12.71 -14.38
N VAL A 486 -2.99 12.84 -13.92
CA VAL A 486 -3.76 14.06 -14.13
C VAL A 486 -3.26 15.18 -13.22
N GLU A 487 -3.75 16.41 -13.42
CA GLU A 487 -3.46 17.55 -12.53
C GLU A 487 -3.67 17.17 -11.06
N GLU A 488 -2.86 17.72 -10.14
CA GLU A 488 -2.74 17.24 -8.75
C GLU A 488 -4.09 17.18 -8.03
N ARG A 489 -4.94 18.20 -8.16
CA ARG A 489 -6.27 18.20 -7.56
C ARG A 489 -7.11 17.04 -8.10
N ALA A 490 -7.21 16.91 -9.42
CA ALA A 490 -7.92 15.82 -10.07
C ALA A 490 -7.28 14.43 -9.76
N PHE A 491 -5.98 14.41 -9.51
CA PHE A 491 -5.26 13.21 -9.08
C PHE A 491 -5.72 12.74 -7.69
N LEU A 492 -5.80 13.64 -6.71
CA LEU A 492 -6.26 13.34 -5.35
C LEU A 492 -7.74 12.97 -5.29
N GLU A 493 -8.56 13.51 -6.21
CA GLU A 493 -9.96 13.14 -6.40
C GLU A 493 -10.15 11.71 -6.91
N ARG A 494 -9.14 11.14 -7.59
CA ARG A 494 -9.20 9.82 -8.23
C ARG A 494 -8.34 8.76 -7.54
N CYS A 495 -7.23 9.16 -6.94
CA CYS A 495 -6.27 8.20 -6.38
C CYS A 495 -6.80 7.54 -5.09
N ILE A 496 -7.12 6.25 -5.16
CA ILE A 496 -7.56 5.43 -4.02
C ILE A 496 -6.41 4.81 -3.21
N ARG A 497 -5.16 5.14 -3.54
CA ARG A 497 -3.96 4.70 -2.80
C ARG A 497 -3.80 3.18 -2.73
N CYS A 498 -4.22 2.47 -3.77
CA CYS A 498 -4.13 1.00 -3.84
C CYS A 498 -2.69 0.47 -3.97
N ALA A 499 -1.78 1.29 -4.55
CA ALA A 499 -0.36 0.97 -4.79
C ALA A 499 -0.07 -0.02 -5.94
N GLU A 500 -1.05 -0.37 -6.79
CA GLU A 500 -0.81 -1.20 -7.98
C GLU A 500 0.24 -0.59 -8.93
N CYS A 501 0.18 0.74 -9.15
CA CYS A 501 1.16 1.45 -9.98
C CYS A 501 2.60 1.39 -9.44
N MET A 502 2.76 1.31 -8.12
CA MET A 502 4.08 1.14 -7.49
C MET A 502 4.58 -0.28 -7.68
N LYS A 503 3.69 -1.27 -7.50
CA LYS A 503 4.02 -2.69 -7.63
C LYS A 503 4.40 -3.07 -9.05
N VAL A 504 3.75 -2.49 -10.06
CA VAL A 504 4.00 -2.81 -11.49
C VAL A 504 5.27 -2.13 -12.02
N CYS A 505 5.82 -1.14 -11.32
CA CYS A 505 6.97 -0.38 -11.80
C CYS A 505 8.23 -1.25 -11.89
N PRO A 506 8.79 -1.49 -13.10
CA PRO A 506 9.89 -2.44 -13.30
C PRO A 506 11.20 -1.97 -12.66
N ASN A 507 11.46 -0.67 -12.67
CA ASN A 507 12.68 -0.08 -12.11
C ASN A 507 12.50 0.42 -10.68
N ASN A 508 11.40 0.04 -10.00
CA ASN A 508 11.09 0.44 -8.64
C ASN A 508 11.20 1.96 -8.41
N ALA A 509 10.72 2.74 -9.38
CA ALA A 509 10.79 4.20 -9.34
C ALA A 509 9.68 4.84 -8.51
N LEU A 510 8.52 4.16 -8.37
CA LEU A 510 7.34 4.70 -7.69
C LEU A 510 7.26 4.22 -6.25
N HIS A 511 7.13 5.17 -5.33
CA HIS A 511 7.09 4.94 -3.88
C HIS A 511 5.89 5.62 -3.24
N PRO A 512 5.41 5.13 -2.09
CA PRO A 512 4.35 5.79 -1.34
C PRO A 512 4.87 7.12 -0.74
N ALA A 513 4.19 8.23 -1.03
CA ALA A 513 4.43 9.51 -0.38
C ALA A 513 4.07 9.44 1.11
N PHE A 514 4.81 10.14 1.96
CA PHE A 514 4.46 10.29 3.37
C PHE A 514 3.87 11.69 3.61
N PHE A 515 4.72 12.68 3.86
CA PHE A 515 4.28 14.06 4.01
C PHE A 515 4.71 14.95 2.84
N GLU A 516 5.48 14.44 1.88
CA GLU A 516 5.98 15.19 0.72
C GLU A 516 4.82 15.77 -0.11
N ALA A 517 3.73 15.01 -0.23
CA ALA A 517 2.52 15.40 -0.94
C ALA A 517 1.41 15.92 0.00
N GLY A 518 1.77 16.37 1.20
CA GLY A 518 0.82 16.76 2.25
C GLY A 518 0.05 15.58 2.86
N ILE A 519 -0.78 15.87 3.87
CA ILE A 519 -1.54 14.84 4.59
C ILE A 519 -2.54 14.14 3.67
N GLU A 520 -3.23 14.90 2.81
CA GLU A 520 -4.17 14.33 1.83
C GLU A 520 -3.45 13.43 0.82
N GLY A 521 -2.17 13.71 0.51
CA GLY A 521 -1.35 12.93 -0.41
C GLY A 521 -0.72 11.68 0.20
N LEU A 522 -0.99 11.36 1.47
CA LEU A 522 -0.43 10.19 2.15
C LEU A 522 -0.63 8.90 1.35
N TRP A 523 0.46 8.17 1.13
CA TRP A 523 0.54 6.91 0.38
C TRP A 523 0.09 6.99 -1.08
N THR A 524 0.04 8.17 -1.66
CA THR A 524 -0.07 8.33 -3.12
C THR A 524 1.29 8.09 -3.79
N PRO A 525 1.34 7.65 -5.07
CA PRO A 525 2.60 7.36 -5.75
C PRO A 525 3.40 8.63 -6.06
N ILE A 526 4.67 8.63 -5.68
CA ILE A 526 5.69 9.61 -6.10
C ILE A 526 6.87 8.89 -6.73
N LEU A 527 7.50 9.52 -7.70
CA LEU A 527 8.75 9.04 -8.29
C LEU A 527 9.91 9.50 -7.42
N ILE A 528 10.78 8.57 -7.01
CA ILE A 528 12.02 8.85 -6.28
C ILE A 528 13.20 8.43 -7.15
N PRO A 529 13.76 9.36 -7.94
CA PRO A 529 14.76 9.05 -8.96
C PRO A 529 16.01 8.39 -8.40
N ARG A 530 16.41 8.73 -7.18
CA ARG A 530 17.59 8.13 -6.54
C ARG A 530 17.46 6.63 -6.29
N ILE A 531 16.24 6.13 -6.08
CA ILE A 531 15.97 4.69 -5.86
C ILE A 531 15.78 3.98 -7.20
N GLY A 532 15.01 4.59 -8.11
CA GLY A 532 14.71 4.03 -9.41
C GLY A 532 14.25 5.09 -10.40
N TYR A 533 14.46 4.86 -11.68
CA TYR A 533 14.10 5.81 -12.73
C TYR A 533 12.88 5.34 -13.54
N CYS A 534 12.16 6.26 -14.15
CA CYS A 534 11.05 5.94 -15.04
C CYS A 534 11.58 5.47 -16.39
N GLU A 535 11.33 4.21 -16.76
CA GLU A 535 11.71 3.65 -18.06
C GLU A 535 11.05 4.43 -19.20
N PHE A 536 11.83 4.83 -20.19
CA PHE A 536 11.42 5.78 -21.23
C PHE A 536 10.23 5.29 -22.06
N SER A 537 10.21 4.01 -22.43
CA SER A 537 9.14 3.37 -23.22
C SER A 537 8.02 2.75 -22.38
N CYS A 538 8.10 2.76 -21.04
CA CYS A 538 7.14 2.09 -20.18
C CYS A 538 5.90 2.92 -19.87
N VAL A 539 4.71 2.32 -19.99
CA VAL A 539 3.39 2.94 -19.70
C VAL A 539 2.53 2.11 -18.73
N LEU A 540 3.13 1.16 -18.02
CA LEU A 540 2.43 0.16 -17.21
C LEU A 540 1.62 0.75 -16.04
N CYS A 541 2.11 1.81 -15.40
CA CYS A 541 1.43 2.45 -14.27
C CYS A 541 0.02 2.96 -14.61
N GLY A 542 -0.18 3.43 -15.85
CA GLY A 542 -1.50 3.83 -16.35
C GLY A 542 -2.41 2.65 -16.65
N GLN A 543 -1.86 1.49 -17.04
CA GLN A 543 -2.65 0.29 -17.35
C GLN A 543 -3.34 -0.30 -16.13
N VAL A 544 -2.67 -0.29 -14.97
CA VAL A 544 -3.18 -0.87 -13.72
C VAL A 544 -3.99 0.11 -12.86
N CYS A 545 -4.14 1.36 -13.28
CA CYS A 545 -4.87 2.36 -12.49
C CYS A 545 -6.39 2.19 -12.67
N PRO A 546 -7.14 1.70 -11.64
CA PRO A 546 -8.57 1.39 -11.78
C PRO A 546 -9.46 2.63 -11.87
N THR A 547 -8.99 3.78 -11.37
CA THR A 547 -9.78 5.01 -11.24
C THR A 547 -9.38 6.11 -12.23
N GLY A 548 -8.36 5.85 -13.08
CA GLY A 548 -7.87 6.83 -14.04
C GLY A 548 -7.17 8.05 -13.42
N ALA A 549 -6.67 7.93 -12.18
CA ALA A 549 -5.76 8.92 -11.60
C ALA A 549 -4.47 9.03 -12.43
N ILE A 550 -4.02 7.90 -12.98
CA ILE A 550 -2.99 7.82 -14.01
C ILE A 550 -3.70 7.35 -15.28
N GLN A 551 -3.71 8.18 -16.30
CA GLN A 551 -4.39 7.89 -17.56
C GLN A 551 -3.64 6.81 -18.34
N LYS A 552 -4.40 6.03 -19.13
CA LYS A 552 -3.82 5.07 -20.07
C LYS A 552 -3.27 5.84 -21.27
N ILE A 553 -1.98 6.03 -21.31
CA ILE A 553 -1.25 6.65 -22.42
C ILE A 553 -0.58 5.57 -23.26
N THR A 554 -0.29 5.89 -24.52
CA THR A 554 0.50 5.02 -25.40
C THR A 554 1.99 5.33 -25.26
N GLU A 555 2.84 4.38 -25.64
CA GLU A 555 4.30 4.58 -25.68
C GLU A 555 4.67 5.76 -26.61
N LYS A 556 4.02 5.84 -27.79
CA LYS A 556 4.22 6.95 -28.75
C LYS A 556 3.92 8.31 -28.14
N GLN A 557 2.84 8.41 -27.37
CA GLN A 557 2.48 9.65 -26.65
C GLN A 557 3.51 10.00 -25.58
N LYS A 558 3.98 9.00 -24.85
CA LYS A 558 4.99 9.23 -23.80
C LYS A 558 6.33 9.66 -24.37
N MET A 559 6.79 9.00 -25.42
CA MET A 559 8.08 9.30 -26.08
C MET A 559 8.03 10.56 -26.98
N GLY A 560 6.84 11.08 -27.27
CA GLY A 560 6.69 12.28 -28.12
C GLY A 560 6.82 12.00 -29.60
N VAL A 561 6.48 10.80 -30.07
CA VAL A 561 6.52 10.48 -31.50
C VAL A 561 5.38 11.23 -32.20
N GLY A 562 5.73 12.23 -33.01
CA GLY A 562 4.79 13.11 -33.71
C GLY A 562 4.09 14.17 -32.83
N GLN A 563 4.50 14.30 -31.57
CA GLN A 563 3.98 15.30 -30.62
C GLN A 563 5.03 15.58 -29.54
N LYS A 564 4.79 16.59 -28.68
CA LYS A 564 5.66 16.86 -27.52
C LYS A 564 5.64 15.67 -26.54
N PRO A 565 6.79 15.21 -26.04
CA PRO A 565 6.85 14.11 -25.09
C PRO A 565 6.17 14.47 -23.76
N ILE A 566 5.67 13.44 -23.05
CA ILE A 566 5.12 13.64 -21.71
C ILE A 566 6.25 13.74 -20.72
N SER A 567 6.49 14.96 -20.22
CA SER A 567 7.47 15.25 -19.17
C SER A 567 6.81 15.10 -17.79
N VAL A 568 7.50 14.43 -16.85
CA VAL A 568 7.13 14.35 -15.44
C VAL A 568 7.89 15.37 -14.57
N GLY A 569 8.81 16.13 -15.20
CA GLY A 569 9.63 17.13 -14.55
C GLY A 569 10.91 17.39 -15.33
N THR A 570 11.84 18.12 -14.73
CA THR A 570 13.12 18.49 -15.37
C THR A 570 14.29 18.24 -14.43
N ALA A 571 15.39 17.75 -15.00
CA ALA A 571 16.65 17.58 -14.27
C ALA A 571 17.35 18.93 -14.08
N MET A 572 17.93 19.11 -12.90
CA MET A 572 18.69 20.30 -12.51
C MET A 572 20.05 19.88 -11.98
N TYR A 573 21.07 20.73 -12.15
CA TYR A 573 22.42 20.49 -11.65
C TYR A 573 22.74 21.34 -10.42
N ASP A 574 23.25 20.67 -9.38
CA ASP A 574 24.01 21.33 -8.32
C ASP A 574 25.48 21.36 -8.74
N GLN A 575 25.89 22.50 -9.36
CA GLN A 575 27.25 22.68 -9.90
C GLN A 575 28.33 22.53 -8.82
N GLY A 576 28.02 22.93 -7.56
CA GLY A 576 28.94 22.80 -6.44
C GLY A 576 29.27 21.36 -6.04
N ARG A 577 28.49 20.40 -6.52
CA ARG A 577 28.67 18.96 -6.22
C ARG A 577 29.10 18.14 -7.44
N CYS A 578 28.90 18.65 -8.64
CA CYS A 578 29.20 17.95 -9.88
C CYS A 578 30.72 17.83 -10.10
N LEU A 579 31.23 16.62 -10.39
CA LEU A 579 32.66 16.36 -10.56
C LEU A 579 33.31 17.24 -11.61
N PRO A 580 32.77 17.40 -12.85
CA PRO A 580 33.35 18.33 -13.85
C PRO A 580 33.27 19.80 -13.45
N TRP A 581 32.18 20.21 -12.75
CA TRP A 581 31.99 21.60 -12.38
C TRP A 581 32.84 22.03 -11.19
N ALA A 582 32.81 21.27 -10.08
CA ALA A 582 33.40 21.65 -8.82
C ALA A 582 34.80 21.09 -8.59
N MET A 583 35.13 19.91 -9.16
CA MET A 583 36.32 19.15 -8.79
C MET A 583 37.30 18.95 -9.95
N ALA A 584 37.07 19.59 -11.10
CA ALA A 584 37.87 19.40 -12.30
C ALA A 584 38.17 17.90 -12.58
N THR A 585 37.18 17.04 -12.40
CA THR A 585 37.30 15.60 -12.60
C THR A 585 36.35 15.16 -13.73
N PRO A 586 36.86 14.52 -14.80
CA PRO A 586 36.03 14.09 -15.93
C PRO A 586 34.94 13.13 -15.50
N CYS A 587 33.69 13.35 -15.97
CA CYS A 587 32.53 12.50 -15.73
C CYS A 587 31.46 12.79 -16.78
N ILE A 588 30.93 11.73 -17.45
CA ILE A 588 29.90 11.81 -18.50
C ILE A 588 28.71 10.88 -18.23
N VAL A 589 28.69 10.25 -17.07
CA VAL A 589 27.71 9.17 -16.74
C VAL A 589 26.26 9.60 -16.94
N CYS A 590 25.88 10.81 -16.53
CA CYS A 590 24.49 11.28 -16.65
C CYS A 590 24.09 11.51 -18.13
N GLU A 591 24.99 11.88 -19.01
CA GLU A 591 24.75 12.01 -20.44
C GLU A 591 24.62 10.63 -21.09
N GLU A 592 25.51 9.68 -20.77
CA GLU A 592 25.45 8.32 -21.32
C GLU A 592 24.11 7.64 -21.04
N PHE A 593 23.57 7.79 -19.83
CA PHE A 593 22.30 7.20 -19.41
C PHE A 593 21.06 8.02 -19.80
N CYS A 594 21.22 9.17 -20.45
CA CYS A 594 20.07 9.94 -20.92
C CYS A 594 19.38 9.21 -22.10
N PRO A 595 18.09 8.83 -21.98
CA PRO A 595 17.42 7.98 -22.96
C PRO A 595 16.79 8.76 -24.12
N THR A 596 16.79 10.10 -24.07
CA THR A 596 16.18 10.94 -25.12
C THR A 596 17.06 10.99 -26.37
N SER A 597 16.44 11.15 -27.55
CA SER A 597 17.15 11.34 -28.81
C SER A 597 16.48 12.49 -29.59
N PRO A 598 17.20 13.64 -29.77
CA PRO A 598 18.52 13.95 -29.25
C PRO A 598 18.58 13.93 -27.72
N LYS A 599 19.81 13.79 -27.16
CA LYS A 599 19.97 13.74 -25.71
C LYS A 599 19.66 15.08 -25.05
N ALA A 600 18.88 15.06 -23.97
CA ALA A 600 18.59 16.26 -23.20
C ALA A 600 19.78 16.73 -22.35
N ILE A 601 20.74 15.84 -22.07
CA ILE A 601 21.99 16.18 -21.38
C ILE A 601 23.08 16.24 -22.42
N TRP A 602 23.71 17.39 -22.54
CA TRP A 602 24.83 17.61 -23.46
C TRP A 602 26.05 18.15 -22.71
N PRO A 603 27.26 17.68 -23.05
CA PRO A 603 28.48 18.09 -22.39
C PRO A 603 29.12 19.28 -23.11
N GLU A 604 29.56 20.30 -22.36
CA GLU A 604 30.43 21.37 -22.81
C GLU A 604 31.89 21.04 -22.48
N ALA A 605 32.76 20.99 -23.49
CA ALA A 605 34.18 20.75 -23.29
C ALA A 605 34.87 22.01 -22.82
N VAL A 606 35.42 22.00 -21.60
CA VAL A 606 36.09 23.14 -20.99
C VAL A 606 37.46 22.73 -20.44
N GLU A 607 38.45 23.56 -20.60
CA GLU A 607 39.76 23.39 -19.98
C GLU A 607 39.81 24.11 -18.63
N VAL A 608 40.06 23.36 -17.56
CA VAL A 608 40.03 23.87 -16.18
C VAL A 608 41.37 23.64 -15.50
N PRO A 609 41.90 24.62 -14.77
CA PRO A 609 43.10 24.44 -13.98
C PRO A 609 42.80 23.53 -12.75
N LYS A 610 43.63 22.51 -12.55
CA LYS A 610 43.54 21.60 -11.41
C LYS A 610 44.89 21.57 -10.68
N ARG A 611 44.88 21.69 -9.37
CA ARG A 611 46.07 21.47 -8.55
C ARG A 611 46.51 20.02 -8.58
N ASP A 612 47.77 19.75 -8.86
CA ASP A 612 48.33 18.41 -8.78
C ASP A 612 48.57 18.03 -7.31
N SER A 613 47.69 17.20 -6.75
CA SER A 613 47.80 16.76 -5.36
C SER A 613 48.87 15.69 -5.13
N LYS A 614 49.48 15.13 -6.20
CA LYS A 614 50.44 14.01 -6.09
C LYS A 614 51.86 14.45 -5.67
N TYR A 615 52.19 15.74 -5.79
CA TYR A 615 53.55 16.23 -5.60
C TYR A 615 53.65 17.38 -4.57
N GLN A 616 52.84 17.43 -3.54
CA GLN A 616 53.02 18.37 -2.45
C GLN A 616 54.13 17.89 -1.50
N LYS A 617 55.37 18.33 -1.74
CA LYS A 617 56.35 18.45 -0.66
C LYS A 617 56.00 19.73 0.12
N GLU A 618 56.12 19.68 1.45
CA GLU A 618 55.92 20.87 2.30
C GLU A 618 56.81 22.01 1.82
N GLY A 619 56.18 23.10 1.40
CA GLY A 619 56.89 24.32 0.92
C GLY A 619 56.88 24.55 -0.59
N GLU A 620 56.47 23.63 -1.44
CA GLU A 620 56.36 23.83 -2.88
C GLU A 620 54.94 24.24 -3.30
N GLN A 621 54.83 25.28 -4.15
CA GLN A 621 53.55 25.63 -4.78
C GLN A 621 53.15 24.51 -5.72
N ALA A 622 51.95 23.94 -5.48
CA ALA A 622 51.43 22.86 -6.30
C ALA A 622 51.35 23.28 -7.78
N ALA A 623 51.90 22.46 -8.67
CA ALA A 623 51.82 22.69 -10.12
C ALA A 623 50.33 22.70 -10.54
N MET A 624 49.98 23.69 -11.37
CA MET A 624 48.65 23.78 -11.97
C MET A 624 48.65 23.01 -13.28
N LEU A 625 47.88 21.92 -13.32
CA LEU A 625 47.66 21.14 -14.52
C LEU A 625 46.38 21.62 -15.20
N THR A 626 46.37 21.72 -16.52
CA THR A 626 45.14 21.96 -17.28
C THR A 626 44.51 20.64 -17.62
N VAL A 627 43.28 20.45 -17.16
CA VAL A 627 42.49 19.23 -17.41
C VAL A 627 41.30 19.57 -18.28
N LYS A 628 41.10 18.81 -19.35
CA LYS A 628 39.87 18.88 -20.17
C LYS A 628 38.77 18.14 -19.44
N VAL A 629 37.68 18.84 -19.14
CA VAL A 629 36.48 18.28 -18.53
C VAL A 629 35.26 18.56 -19.40
N GLN A 630 34.27 17.70 -19.31
CA GLN A 630 32.98 17.84 -19.99
C GLN A 630 31.92 18.26 -18.96
N ARG A 631 31.59 19.56 -18.95
CA ARG A 631 30.56 20.10 -18.05
C ARG A 631 29.17 19.75 -18.59
N PRO A 632 28.36 19.00 -17.85
CA PRO A 632 27.02 18.65 -18.32
C PRO A 632 26.07 19.82 -18.16
N HIS A 633 25.21 19.99 -19.18
CA HIS A 633 24.08 20.90 -19.22
C HIS A 633 22.80 20.14 -19.52
N VAL A 634 21.64 20.68 -19.14
CA VAL A 634 20.32 20.12 -19.45
C VAL A 634 19.59 21.05 -20.40
N ASP A 635 19.05 20.47 -21.46
CA ASP A 635 18.01 21.11 -22.26
C ASP A 635 16.62 20.76 -21.71
N PRO A 636 15.92 21.75 -21.10
CA PRO A 636 14.61 21.49 -20.52
C PRO A 636 13.54 21.14 -21.58
N GLY A 637 13.74 21.55 -22.83
CA GLY A 637 12.82 21.24 -23.94
C GLY A 637 12.83 19.77 -24.33
N LEU A 638 13.97 19.10 -24.15
CA LEU A 638 14.17 17.67 -24.45
C LEU A 638 14.04 16.79 -23.20
N CYS A 639 14.20 17.37 -22.00
CA CYS A 639 14.16 16.60 -20.76
C CYS A 639 12.75 16.14 -20.40
N VAL A 640 12.59 14.84 -20.19
CA VAL A 640 11.31 14.23 -19.78
C VAL A 640 11.23 13.96 -18.28
N GLY A 641 12.29 14.29 -17.50
CA GLY A 641 12.29 14.08 -16.05
C GLY A 641 12.33 12.62 -15.60
N CYS A 642 12.80 11.69 -16.43
CA CYS A 642 12.79 10.27 -16.16
C CYS A 642 13.60 9.85 -14.92
N GLY A 643 14.61 10.64 -14.52
CA GLY A 643 15.44 10.40 -13.34
C GLY A 643 16.61 9.43 -13.53
N ALA A 644 16.87 8.96 -14.76
CA ALA A 644 17.99 8.06 -15.04
C ALA A 644 19.33 8.71 -14.65
N CYS A 645 19.54 9.98 -14.99
CA CYS A 645 20.73 10.74 -14.65
C CYS A 645 20.97 10.86 -13.13
N GLU A 646 19.91 11.06 -12.34
CA GLU A 646 19.99 11.12 -10.88
C GLU A 646 20.35 9.76 -10.28
N LYS A 647 19.75 8.68 -10.80
CA LYS A 647 19.99 7.31 -10.35
C LYS A 647 21.45 6.91 -10.48
N VAL A 648 22.06 7.24 -11.63
CA VAL A 648 23.42 6.80 -11.96
C VAL A 648 24.50 7.76 -11.49
N CYS A 649 24.14 8.93 -10.96
CA CYS A 649 25.10 9.91 -10.45
C CYS A 649 26.05 9.28 -9.42
N PRO A 650 27.39 9.34 -9.61
CA PRO A 650 28.35 8.67 -8.74
C PRO A 650 28.50 9.32 -7.36
N ILE A 651 27.94 10.51 -7.16
CA ILE A 651 27.93 11.17 -5.85
C ILE A 651 26.96 10.42 -4.92
N VAL A 652 27.52 9.80 -3.90
CA VAL A 652 26.79 8.80 -3.06
C VAL A 652 25.76 9.45 -2.16
N ASP A 653 26.08 10.60 -1.57
CA ASP A 653 25.22 11.31 -0.62
C ASP A 653 24.03 11.99 -1.36
N LYS A 654 24.13 13.27 -1.61
CA LYS A 654 23.17 14.03 -2.40
C LYS A 654 23.68 14.10 -3.84
N PRO A 655 22.97 13.58 -4.84
CA PRO A 655 23.42 13.57 -6.22
C PRO A 655 23.63 15.01 -6.73
N ALA A 656 24.58 15.19 -7.64
CA ALA A 656 24.82 16.47 -8.26
C ALA A 656 23.77 16.85 -9.32
N VAL A 657 23.12 15.86 -9.91
CA VAL A 657 21.96 16.03 -10.78
C VAL A 657 20.73 15.47 -10.06
N TYR A 658 19.67 16.24 -10.03
CA TYR A 658 18.41 15.86 -9.38
C TYR A 658 17.22 16.30 -10.22
N VAL A 659 16.12 15.56 -10.14
CA VAL A 659 14.91 15.86 -10.90
C VAL A 659 13.92 16.58 -10.00
N THR A 660 13.30 17.62 -10.56
CA THR A 660 12.20 18.36 -9.95
C THR A 660 10.95 18.22 -10.80
N ASN A 661 9.79 18.56 -10.26
CA ASN A 661 8.54 18.58 -11.02
C ASN A 661 8.40 19.81 -11.94
N ALA A 662 9.40 20.67 -12.04
CA ALA A 662 9.38 21.84 -12.90
C ALA A 662 9.21 21.45 -14.37
N GLY A 663 8.31 22.11 -15.09
CA GLY A 663 8.01 21.81 -16.49
C GLY A 663 7.20 20.52 -16.74
N GLU A 664 6.58 19.94 -15.71
CA GLU A 664 5.74 18.74 -15.89
C GLU A 664 4.52 19.00 -16.80
N THR A 665 4.25 18.11 -17.74
CA THR A 665 3.19 18.27 -18.75
C THR A 665 1.78 18.35 -18.15
N ARG A 666 1.55 17.75 -16.97
CA ARG A 666 0.24 17.73 -16.30
C ARG A 666 -0.15 19.06 -15.65
N SER A 667 0.80 19.94 -15.35
CA SER A 667 0.56 21.24 -14.73
C SER A 667 0.51 22.33 -15.79
N LYS A 668 -0.46 23.24 -15.67
CA LYS A 668 -0.55 24.44 -16.50
C LYS A 668 0.21 25.64 -15.95
N THR A 669 0.53 25.61 -14.66
CA THR A 669 1.14 26.71 -13.93
C THR A 669 2.63 26.49 -13.67
N ASN A 670 3.06 25.24 -13.57
CA ASN A 670 4.46 24.86 -13.32
C ASN A 670 5.23 24.73 -14.65
N VAL A 671 5.34 25.83 -15.38
CA VAL A 671 5.97 25.90 -16.70
C VAL A 671 7.33 26.54 -16.58
N ILE A 672 8.33 25.97 -17.25
CA ILE A 672 9.64 26.61 -17.41
C ILE A 672 9.51 27.59 -18.56
N LEU A 673 9.68 28.88 -18.25
CA LEU A 673 9.73 29.93 -19.25
C LEU A 673 11.17 29.99 -19.80
N LEU A 674 11.36 29.40 -20.97
CA LEU A 674 12.60 29.59 -21.74
C LEU A 674 12.40 30.81 -22.64
N GLU A 675 13.30 31.75 -22.60
CA GLU A 675 13.39 32.75 -23.68
C GLU A 675 13.58 32.00 -25.00
N ASN A 676 12.85 32.44 -26.04
CA ASN A 676 12.89 31.85 -27.37
C ASN A 676 14.34 31.71 -27.84
N THR A 677 14.95 30.57 -27.53
CA THR A 677 16.25 30.23 -28.09
C THR A 677 16.04 29.82 -29.54
N ALA A 678 16.98 30.17 -30.40
CA ALA A 678 16.95 30.06 -31.85
C ALA A 678 16.58 28.70 -32.48
N TYR A 679 16.05 27.74 -31.68
CA TYR A 679 15.59 26.44 -32.13
C TYR A 679 14.18 26.44 -32.76
N ASP A 680 13.39 27.52 -32.59
CA ASP A 680 12.09 27.68 -33.25
C ASP A 680 12.20 28.23 -34.70
N GLN A 681 13.43 28.39 -35.21
CA GLN A 681 13.65 28.94 -36.55
C GLN A 681 14.26 27.95 -37.56
N SER A 682 14.31 26.66 -37.25
CA SER A 682 14.78 25.64 -38.20
C SER A 682 13.70 24.64 -38.60
#